data_82c6a54b3d35b62b0843d00d92f7dc6c
#
_entry.id   82c6a54b3d35b62b0843d00d92f7dc6c
#
_cell.length_a   1.000
_cell.length_b   1.000
_cell.length_c   1.000
_cell.angle_alpha   90.00
_cell.angle_beta   90.00
_cell.angle_gamma   90.00
#
_symmetry.space_group_name_H-M   'P 1'
#
loop_
_entity.id
_entity.type
_entity.pdbx_description
1 polymer ?
#
loop_
_entity_poly.entity_id
_entity_poly.type
_entity_poly.pdbx_seq_one_letter_code
_entity_poly.pdbx_strand_id
1 'polypeptide(L)'
;MKLRKIMAAVLICFAGLANAQMQMPTIPLDPDVRIGKLDNGLTYYIRHNNWPEKRANFYIAQKVGSIQEEESQRGLAHFLEHMCFNGTKNFEGNEVMRYCESIGVQFGRDLNAYTSIDQTVYNISNVPTDRQSALDSCLLILHDWASELTLDPKEIDKERGVIHDEWRMRSSASGRMFERNLPKLYPGSKYGLRYPIGLMSVIDNFKPKELEDYYHKWYHPQNQGIIVVGDVDVDHVEAEIKKLFGDIKNPENAAPIVDEPVPDNAEPIVIIDKDKEQRTNMVEVMIKHDVFPDSLKNTMAYLVYGYVKGAAMSMLNNRYTEAALSADCPYVNAGASDGNYIFAKTKDAFDIGIMPKEMGKTADAVKAAFIEARRAAEFGFTATEYERYRQDYLSSMEKAYSNKDKRYNEQFYSQYLGHFLSNEPMPSIDYQYQTMKQLVPMIPVEAVNEVMKELVPPNDTNLVIMNFNNEKEGNVYPTEEALLGAVKAARAEQISAYVDNVKNEPLITEKPKAGTIKSEKKNAKFGYTELKLSNGATVVLKKSDLKKDQVILSADGFGGSSLYGEKDFVNLKVFDDVIGQSGLGSFSLTELSKALAGKIANVNLSMDGLYTHASGSSTPKDVETMLQMLYLYFTNINKDQKSFDNLIKQYEVALKDRALSPDVALGDSLTATMYGHNPRLKPLVTEDLPQISYDRILQMAKERTANAAGWTFTLVGNFEEDSIRPLICQYIASLPAQGKIVKGKRTAFMQKGEIVNEFKRKQETPKSTAYMMWHNEDMPYTLENSIRADMAGQILSMIYLKKIREEQSAAYSVGAQGSASISDNYHNINIFAYCPMNPDKKELAVKIMNEEVKNMTKTCDADMLKKVKEFMLKSIDDESKTNGYWVGVIDTYRKYNIDMDTDYKKTVEAQTTQSICDFMKEFLKPGNHISVIMIPE
;
A
#
# COMPACT_ATOMS: atom_id res chain seq x y z
N MET A 1 1.98 -11.37 35.67
CA MET A 1 3.15 -10.89 36.46
C MET A 1 4.08 -10.01 35.62
N LYS A 2 4.18 -10.27 34.31
CA LYS A 2 5.04 -9.54 33.35
C LYS A 2 4.60 -8.09 33.10
N LEU A 3 3.34 -7.84 32.82
CA LEU A 3 2.77 -6.50 32.61
C LEU A 3 2.97 -5.54 33.83
N ARG A 4 3.08 -6.10 35.03
CA ARG A 4 3.32 -5.30 36.25
C ARG A 4 4.67 -4.57 36.25
N LYS A 5 5.69 -5.07 35.53
CA LYS A 5 7.00 -4.42 35.42
C LYS A 5 6.98 -3.26 34.43
N ILE A 6 6.31 -3.42 33.29
CA ILE A 6 6.08 -2.32 32.34
C ILE A 6 5.22 -1.25 33.00
N MET A 7 4.14 -1.65 33.69
CA MET A 7 3.32 -0.73 34.49
C MET A 7 4.12 -0.04 35.57
N ALA A 8 5.09 -0.72 36.21
CA ALA A 8 5.97 -0.09 37.17
C ALA A 8 6.92 0.93 36.54
N ALA A 9 7.46 0.65 35.34
CA ALA A 9 8.27 1.61 34.59
C ALA A 9 7.44 2.83 34.15
N VAL A 10 6.20 2.61 33.73
CA VAL A 10 5.21 3.67 33.42
C VAL A 10 4.87 4.47 34.71
N LEU A 11 4.69 3.79 35.84
CA LEU A 11 4.43 4.43 37.15
C LEU A 11 5.62 5.28 37.65
N ILE A 12 6.85 4.91 37.30
CA ILE A 12 8.03 5.71 37.61
C ILE A 12 8.01 7.04 36.87
N CYS A 13 7.50 7.06 35.64
CA CYS A 13 7.29 8.31 34.89
C CYS A 13 6.26 9.25 35.54
N PHE A 14 5.32 8.71 36.31
CA PHE A 14 4.29 9.47 37.04
C PHE A 14 4.63 9.69 38.56
N ALA A 15 5.67 9.06 39.09
CA ALA A 15 6.04 9.15 40.51
C ALA A 15 6.44 10.56 40.96
N GLY A 16 6.59 11.52 40.04
CA GLY A 16 6.76 12.95 40.38
C GLY A 16 5.46 13.66 40.80
N LEU A 17 4.31 13.02 40.76
CA LEU A 17 2.98 13.58 41.08
C LEU A 17 2.30 12.80 42.20
N ALA A 18 2.89 12.85 43.44
CA ALA A 18 2.29 12.68 44.76
C ALA A 18 1.20 11.63 45.07
N ASN A 19 1.52 10.76 46.04
CA ASN A 19 0.66 10.29 47.16
C ASN A 19 -0.87 10.20 46.97
N ALA A 20 -1.34 9.19 46.23
CA ALA A 20 -2.65 8.55 46.39
C ALA A 20 -2.63 7.21 45.64
N GLN A 21 -3.53 6.27 45.96
CA GLN A 21 -3.81 5.07 45.17
C GLN A 21 -4.03 5.51 43.73
N MET A 22 -3.00 5.39 42.86
CA MET A 22 -3.05 5.96 41.51
C MET A 22 -3.89 5.04 40.61
N GLN A 23 -5.14 5.41 40.37
CA GLN A 23 -5.82 4.97 39.17
C GLN A 23 -5.09 5.61 37.95
N MET A 24 -4.70 4.77 36.98
CA MET A 24 -4.12 5.27 35.73
C MET A 24 -5.11 6.22 35.02
N PRO A 25 -4.67 7.41 34.59
CA PRO A 25 -5.57 8.32 33.87
C PRO A 25 -6.19 7.64 32.66
N THR A 26 -7.48 7.82 32.47
CA THR A 26 -8.21 7.33 31.32
C THR A 26 -7.96 8.23 30.10
N ILE A 27 -7.97 7.63 28.92
CA ILE A 27 -7.91 8.33 27.65
C ILE A 27 -9.31 8.84 27.32
N PRO A 28 -9.53 10.15 27.11
CA PRO A 28 -10.83 10.66 26.72
C PRO A 28 -11.18 10.22 25.31
N LEU A 29 -12.46 10.02 25.08
CA LEU A 29 -12.97 9.83 23.71
C LEU A 29 -12.86 11.13 22.91
N ASP A 30 -12.75 11.03 21.60
CA ASP A 30 -12.79 12.17 20.70
C ASP A 30 -14.15 12.91 20.87
N PRO A 31 -14.15 14.20 21.28
CA PRO A 31 -15.40 14.93 21.53
C PRO A 31 -16.21 15.22 20.26
N ASP A 32 -15.59 15.11 19.08
CA ASP A 32 -16.22 15.43 17.80
C ASP A 32 -16.98 14.24 17.18
N VAL A 33 -16.92 13.05 17.80
CA VAL A 33 -17.66 11.88 17.36
C VAL A 33 -18.90 11.69 18.24
N ARG A 34 -20.06 11.54 17.62
CA ARG A 34 -21.28 11.11 18.31
C ARG A 34 -21.34 9.59 18.34
N ILE A 35 -21.31 9.04 19.54
CA ILE A 35 -21.44 7.60 19.77
C ILE A 35 -22.77 7.35 20.43
N GLY A 36 -23.48 6.33 19.94
CA GLY A 36 -24.71 5.88 20.56
C GLY A 36 -24.88 4.37 20.47
N LYS A 37 -25.80 3.87 21.27
CA LYS A 37 -26.22 2.48 21.27
C LYS A 37 -27.74 2.44 21.30
N LEU A 38 -28.35 1.72 20.35
CA LEU A 38 -29.79 1.52 20.30
C LEU A 38 -30.23 0.50 21.36
N ASP A 39 -31.53 0.49 21.70
CA ASP A 39 -32.10 -0.46 22.68
C ASP A 39 -31.92 -1.92 22.28
N ASN A 40 -31.85 -2.21 20.98
CA ASN A 40 -31.53 -3.53 20.43
C ASN A 40 -30.06 -3.90 20.47
N GLY A 41 -29.18 -3.01 20.91
CA GLY A 41 -27.75 -3.25 21.08
C GLY A 41 -26.86 -2.79 19.94
N LEU A 42 -27.39 -2.32 18.80
CA LEU A 42 -26.62 -1.77 17.71
C LEU A 42 -25.85 -0.52 18.16
N THR A 43 -24.56 -0.47 17.84
CA THR A 43 -23.70 0.67 18.16
C THR A 43 -23.50 1.55 16.92
N TYR A 44 -23.44 2.87 17.07
CA TYR A 44 -23.14 3.76 15.96
C TYR A 44 -22.15 4.86 16.33
N TYR A 45 -21.40 5.29 15.32
CA TYR A 45 -20.41 6.36 15.36
C TYR A 45 -20.70 7.32 14.21
N ILE A 46 -20.88 8.61 14.51
CA ILE A 46 -21.17 9.62 13.51
C ILE A 46 -20.18 10.77 13.72
N ARG A 47 -19.43 11.14 12.69
CA ARG A 47 -18.53 12.28 12.73
C ARG A 47 -18.76 13.21 11.55
N HIS A 48 -19.00 14.48 11.83
CA HIS A 48 -18.88 15.51 10.80
C HIS A 48 -17.40 15.72 10.45
N ASN A 49 -17.08 15.63 9.17
CA ASN A 49 -15.76 15.92 8.61
C ASN A 49 -15.92 16.56 7.23
N ASN A 50 -15.43 17.77 7.08
CA ASN A 50 -15.56 18.53 5.83
C ASN A 50 -14.39 18.34 4.86
N TRP A 51 -13.60 17.27 5.01
CA TRP A 51 -12.51 16.94 4.11
C TRP A 51 -12.48 15.44 3.77
N PRO A 52 -12.66 15.08 2.47
CA PRO A 52 -13.00 15.94 1.33
C PRO A 52 -14.40 16.59 1.52
N GLU A 53 -14.54 17.84 1.05
CA GLU A 53 -15.81 18.52 1.08
C GLU A 53 -16.87 17.77 0.27
N LYS A 54 -18.13 17.81 0.73
CA LYS A 54 -19.29 17.16 0.07
C LYS A 54 -19.11 15.67 -0.15
N ARG A 55 -18.42 14.96 0.74
CA ARG A 55 -18.22 13.51 0.71
C ARG A 55 -18.49 12.90 2.08
N ALA A 56 -19.08 11.72 2.07
CA ALA A 56 -19.28 10.90 3.26
C ALA A 56 -18.98 9.42 2.97
N ASN A 57 -18.55 8.72 4.00
CA ASN A 57 -18.31 7.29 3.99
C ASN A 57 -19.25 6.62 4.98
N PHE A 58 -19.83 5.51 4.56
CA PHE A 58 -20.76 4.69 5.32
C PHE A 58 -20.19 3.29 5.47
N TYR A 59 -20.21 2.78 6.70
CA TYR A 59 -19.72 1.45 7.00
C TYR A 59 -20.69 0.72 7.91
N ILE A 60 -20.85 -0.59 7.70
CA ILE A 60 -21.41 -1.50 8.69
C ILE A 60 -20.38 -2.58 8.99
N ALA A 61 -20.03 -2.73 10.25
CA ALA A 61 -19.10 -3.74 10.76
C ALA A 61 -19.86 -4.80 11.55
N GLN A 62 -19.52 -6.07 11.30
CA GLN A 62 -20.00 -7.23 12.02
C GLN A 62 -18.88 -7.76 12.90
N LYS A 63 -19.15 -8.03 14.19
CA LYS A 63 -18.24 -8.76 15.10
C LYS A 63 -18.24 -10.26 14.82
N VAL A 64 -18.44 -10.66 13.58
CA VAL A 64 -18.52 -12.05 13.12
C VAL A 64 -17.73 -12.23 11.83
N GLY A 65 -17.09 -13.37 11.70
CA GLY A 65 -16.32 -13.80 10.53
C GLY A 65 -16.31 -15.31 10.42
N SER A 66 -15.28 -15.87 9.81
CA SER A 66 -15.19 -17.31 9.58
C SER A 66 -15.04 -18.15 10.87
N ILE A 67 -14.58 -17.55 11.97
CA ILE A 67 -14.42 -18.26 13.26
C ILE A 67 -15.74 -18.75 13.83
N GLN A 68 -16.86 -18.14 13.49
CA GLN A 68 -18.21 -18.51 13.91
C GLN A 68 -18.80 -19.66 13.09
N GLU A 69 -18.17 -20.08 12.00
CA GLU A 69 -18.66 -21.15 11.14
C GLU A 69 -18.63 -22.53 11.83
N GLU A 70 -19.66 -23.35 11.56
CA GLU A 70 -19.61 -24.77 11.83
C GLU A 70 -18.78 -25.51 10.75
N GLU A 71 -18.51 -26.82 10.94
CA GLU A 71 -17.73 -27.58 9.95
C GLU A 71 -18.38 -27.63 8.56
N SER A 72 -19.71 -27.72 8.49
CA SER A 72 -20.47 -27.69 7.23
C SER A 72 -20.57 -26.31 6.61
N GLN A 73 -20.12 -25.26 7.32
CA GLN A 73 -20.24 -23.86 6.92
C GLN A 73 -18.91 -23.21 6.53
N ARG A 74 -17.82 -23.99 6.44
CA ARG A 74 -16.47 -23.44 6.18
C ARG A 74 -16.40 -22.72 4.83
N GLY A 75 -16.32 -21.38 4.87
CA GLY A 75 -16.35 -20.46 3.74
C GLY A 75 -17.66 -19.69 3.60
N LEU A 76 -18.70 -19.97 4.42
CA LEU A 76 -20.00 -19.33 4.29
C LEU A 76 -20.02 -17.89 4.83
N ALA A 77 -19.13 -17.52 5.74
CA ALA A 77 -18.96 -16.12 6.15
C ALA A 77 -18.56 -15.23 4.97
N HIS A 78 -17.58 -15.68 4.20
CA HIS A 78 -17.11 -15.00 2.98
C HIS A 78 -18.15 -15.08 1.86
N PHE A 79 -18.79 -16.22 1.69
CA PHE A 79 -19.87 -16.37 0.72
C PHE A 79 -21.04 -15.41 1.00
N LEU A 80 -21.39 -15.21 2.27
CA LEU A 80 -22.42 -14.28 2.70
C LEU A 80 -22.04 -12.83 2.36
N GLU A 81 -20.78 -12.48 2.49
CA GLU A 81 -20.27 -11.17 2.06
C GLU A 81 -20.62 -10.89 0.60
N HIS A 82 -20.35 -11.84 -0.30
CA HIS A 82 -20.69 -11.73 -1.72
C HIS A 82 -22.21 -11.58 -1.93
N MET A 83 -23.00 -12.33 -1.18
CA MET A 83 -24.46 -12.27 -1.30
C MET A 83 -25.05 -10.92 -0.90
N CYS A 84 -24.36 -10.10 -0.13
CA CYS A 84 -24.78 -8.73 0.16
C CYS A 84 -24.87 -7.83 -1.09
N PHE A 85 -24.20 -8.21 -2.17
CA PHE A 85 -24.26 -7.52 -3.45
C PHE A 85 -25.21 -8.19 -4.46
N ASN A 86 -25.81 -9.33 -4.11
CA ASN A 86 -26.62 -10.18 -4.98
C ASN A 86 -28.10 -10.21 -4.60
N GLY A 87 -28.63 -9.15 -3.99
CA GLY A 87 -30.02 -8.94 -3.72
C GLY A 87 -30.38 -8.77 -2.26
N THR A 88 -31.12 -7.70 -2.03
CA THR A 88 -31.73 -7.37 -0.75
C THR A 88 -33.22 -7.06 -0.95
N LYS A 89 -33.93 -6.85 0.12
CA LYS A 89 -35.39 -6.52 0.09
C LYS A 89 -35.68 -5.27 -0.73
N ASN A 90 -34.88 -4.22 -0.62
CA ASN A 90 -35.11 -2.96 -1.29
C ASN A 90 -34.30 -2.79 -2.57
N PHE A 91 -33.33 -3.66 -2.81
CA PHE A 91 -32.42 -3.62 -3.97
C PHE A 91 -32.31 -5.03 -4.56
N GLU A 92 -33.06 -5.32 -5.62
CA GLU A 92 -33.12 -6.64 -6.24
C GLU A 92 -31.87 -6.94 -7.09
N GLY A 93 -31.33 -8.15 -6.99
CA GLY A 93 -30.16 -8.59 -7.76
C GLY A 93 -28.96 -7.68 -7.51
N ASN A 94 -28.37 -7.09 -8.57
CA ASN A 94 -27.22 -6.19 -8.47
C ASN A 94 -27.58 -4.69 -8.34
N GLU A 95 -28.80 -4.37 -7.91
CA GLU A 95 -29.25 -2.96 -7.82
C GLU A 95 -28.46 -2.12 -6.81
N VAL A 96 -27.92 -2.71 -5.75
CA VAL A 96 -27.00 -2.01 -4.85
C VAL A 96 -25.82 -1.43 -5.62
N MET A 97 -25.17 -2.25 -6.45
CA MET A 97 -24.01 -1.79 -7.26
C MET A 97 -24.46 -0.72 -8.27
N ARG A 98 -25.53 -0.97 -9.01
CA ARG A 98 -26.06 -0.01 -10.00
C ARG A 98 -26.45 1.32 -9.39
N TYR A 99 -27.08 1.31 -8.21
CA TYR A 99 -27.44 2.52 -7.52
C TYR A 99 -26.19 3.31 -7.10
N CYS A 100 -25.21 2.66 -6.45
CA CYS A 100 -23.96 3.30 -6.01
C CYS A 100 -23.22 3.91 -7.20
N GLU A 101 -23.08 3.18 -8.30
CA GLU A 101 -22.48 3.72 -9.53
C GLU A 101 -23.23 4.93 -10.10
N SER A 102 -24.58 4.96 -9.99
CA SER A 102 -25.40 6.09 -10.47
C SER A 102 -25.16 7.40 -9.71
N ILE A 103 -24.60 7.32 -8.51
CA ILE A 103 -24.21 8.48 -7.68
C ILE A 103 -22.67 8.69 -7.68
N GLY A 104 -21.95 8.05 -8.59
CA GLY A 104 -20.48 8.18 -8.75
C GLY A 104 -19.65 7.38 -7.74
N VAL A 105 -20.24 6.40 -7.06
CA VAL A 105 -19.55 5.45 -6.17
C VAL A 105 -19.20 4.18 -6.96
N GLN A 106 -17.92 3.96 -7.20
CA GLN A 106 -17.44 2.88 -8.08
C GLN A 106 -17.27 1.56 -7.31
N PHE A 107 -17.80 0.46 -7.88
CA PHE A 107 -17.61 -0.89 -7.34
C PHE A 107 -16.13 -1.30 -7.35
N GLY A 108 -15.68 -1.95 -6.26
CA GLY A 108 -14.30 -2.39 -6.06
C GLY A 108 -13.36 -1.29 -5.55
N ARG A 109 -13.66 -0.02 -5.78
CA ARG A 109 -12.90 1.12 -5.28
C ARG A 109 -13.57 1.80 -4.08
N ASP A 110 -14.81 2.26 -4.26
CA ASP A 110 -15.57 3.02 -3.25
C ASP A 110 -16.63 2.16 -2.55
N LEU A 111 -17.19 1.18 -3.27
CA LEU A 111 -18.13 0.17 -2.77
C LEU A 111 -17.37 -1.15 -2.66
N ASN A 112 -17.19 -1.68 -1.45
CA ASN A 112 -16.41 -2.88 -1.22
C ASN A 112 -16.84 -3.56 0.10
N ALA A 113 -16.29 -4.76 0.35
CA ALA A 113 -16.41 -5.46 1.61
C ALA A 113 -15.18 -6.35 1.83
N TYR A 114 -15.02 -6.84 3.05
CA TYR A 114 -14.05 -7.89 3.34
C TYR A 114 -14.51 -8.75 4.51
N THR A 115 -14.18 -10.03 4.45
CA THR A 115 -14.36 -11.01 5.53
C THR A 115 -13.00 -11.42 6.09
N SER A 116 -12.84 -11.28 7.39
CA SER A 116 -11.71 -11.80 8.15
C SER A 116 -12.15 -12.98 9.03
N ILE A 117 -11.24 -13.45 9.86
CA ILE A 117 -11.51 -14.57 10.77
C ILE A 117 -12.63 -14.20 11.77
N ASP A 118 -12.61 -13.00 12.32
CA ASP A 118 -13.48 -12.58 13.43
C ASP A 118 -14.31 -11.33 13.15
N GLN A 119 -14.30 -10.84 11.91
CA GLN A 119 -15.05 -9.66 11.50
C GLN A 119 -15.40 -9.68 10.02
N THR A 120 -16.50 -9.01 9.67
CA THR A 120 -16.89 -8.71 8.29
C THR A 120 -17.28 -7.24 8.22
N VAL A 121 -16.78 -6.51 7.22
CA VAL A 121 -17.05 -5.08 7.08
C VAL A 121 -17.45 -4.76 5.66
N TYR A 122 -18.48 -3.93 5.52
CA TYR A 122 -18.99 -3.42 4.25
C TYR A 122 -18.85 -1.90 4.23
N ASN A 123 -18.48 -1.33 3.08
CA ASN A 123 -18.33 0.11 2.94
C ASN A 123 -18.95 0.67 1.67
N ILE A 124 -19.50 1.88 1.79
CA ILE A 124 -19.89 2.76 0.70
C ILE A 124 -19.14 4.07 0.95
N SER A 125 -18.07 4.31 0.21
CA SER A 125 -17.17 5.44 0.42
C SER A 125 -17.38 6.53 -0.63
N ASN A 126 -16.94 7.74 -0.32
CA ASN A 126 -16.98 8.87 -1.25
C ASN A 126 -18.39 9.22 -1.77
N VAL A 127 -19.42 9.00 -0.97
CA VAL A 127 -20.81 9.33 -1.31
C VAL A 127 -20.97 10.85 -1.40
N PRO A 128 -21.60 11.40 -2.47
CA PRO A 128 -21.87 12.83 -2.57
C PRO A 128 -22.92 13.27 -1.54
N THR A 129 -22.64 14.33 -0.77
CA THR A 129 -23.52 14.81 0.31
C THR A 129 -24.40 16.01 -0.09
N ASP A 130 -24.28 16.48 -1.32
CA ASP A 130 -25.16 17.50 -1.89
C ASP A 130 -26.56 16.96 -2.28
N ARG A 131 -26.76 15.66 -2.19
CA ARG A 131 -28.01 14.94 -2.45
C ARG A 131 -28.42 14.17 -1.21
N GLN A 132 -29.36 14.72 -0.41
CA GLN A 132 -29.85 14.07 0.80
C GLN A 132 -30.33 12.64 0.54
N SER A 133 -31.03 12.41 -0.59
CA SER A 133 -31.49 11.08 -0.97
C SER A 133 -30.35 10.05 -1.16
N ALA A 134 -29.14 10.47 -1.50
CA ALA A 134 -28.01 9.56 -1.60
C ALA A 134 -27.55 9.07 -0.21
N LEU A 135 -27.55 9.95 0.79
CA LEU A 135 -27.22 9.60 2.17
C LEU A 135 -28.25 8.63 2.75
N ASP A 136 -29.55 8.95 2.57
CA ASP A 136 -30.65 8.13 3.08
C ASP A 136 -30.68 6.74 2.42
N SER A 137 -30.40 6.66 1.11
CA SER A 137 -30.29 5.39 0.39
C SER A 137 -29.09 4.56 0.84
N CYS A 138 -27.95 5.19 1.11
CA CYS A 138 -26.79 4.47 1.66
C CYS A 138 -27.10 3.88 3.04
N LEU A 139 -27.78 4.62 3.91
CA LEU A 139 -28.25 4.08 5.20
C LEU A 139 -29.25 2.93 5.01
N LEU A 140 -30.15 2.99 4.01
CA LEU A 140 -31.05 1.91 3.68
C LEU A 140 -30.32 0.67 3.17
N ILE A 141 -29.26 0.84 2.38
CA ILE A 141 -28.40 -0.29 1.96
C ILE A 141 -27.75 -0.94 3.19
N LEU A 142 -27.19 -0.15 4.11
CA LEU A 142 -26.63 -0.70 5.35
C LEU A 142 -27.67 -1.46 6.18
N HIS A 143 -28.91 -0.94 6.24
CA HIS A 143 -30.03 -1.61 6.90
C HIS A 143 -30.33 -2.96 6.27
N ASP A 144 -30.40 -3.02 4.95
CA ASP A 144 -30.68 -4.25 4.22
C ASP A 144 -29.55 -5.28 4.39
N TRP A 145 -28.30 -4.86 4.39
CA TRP A 145 -27.17 -5.73 4.73
C TRP A 145 -27.24 -6.25 6.16
N ALA A 146 -27.77 -5.43 7.08
CA ALA A 146 -27.89 -5.81 8.48
C ALA A 146 -28.91 -6.94 8.72
N SER A 147 -30.06 -6.96 7.99
CA SER A 147 -31.17 -7.83 8.33
C SER A 147 -32.12 -8.27 7.21
N GLU A 148 -31.93 -7.80 5.95
CA GLU A 148 -32.91 -7.96 4.88
C GLU A 148 -32.30 -8.53 3.57
N LEU A 149 -31.32 -9.47 3.69
CA LEU A 149 -30.78 -10.18 2.52
C LEU A 149 -31.84 -11.17 1.99
N THR A 150 -31.91 -11.29 0.65
CA THR A 150 -32.89 -12.21 0.02
C THR A 150 -32.34 -13.63 -0.11
N LEU A 151 -31.03 -13.83 -0.22
CA LEU A 151 -30.33 -15.11 -0.34
C LEU A 151 -30.98 -16.05 -1.39
N ASP A 152 -31.30 -15.50 -2.59
CA ASP A 152 -31.93 -16.26 -3.67
C ASP A 152 -31.08 -17.48 -4.06
N PRO A 153 -31.62 -18.70 -4.05
CA PRO A 153 -30.89 -19.92 -4.40
C PRO A 153 -30.23 -19.87 -5.79
N LYS A 154 -30.80 -19.14 -6.76
CA LYS A 154 -30.23 -19.01 -8.10
C LYS A 154 -28.99 -18.10 -8.09
N GLU A 155 -29.02 -17.04 -7.32
CA GLU A 155 -27.86 -16.16 -7.17
C GLU A 155 -26.75 -16.86 -6.36
N ILE A 156 -27.11 -17.63 -5.33
CA ILE A 156 -26.16 -18.51 -4.61
C ILE A 156 -25.45 -19.46 -5.59
N ASP A 157 -26.19 -20.16 -6.45
CA ASP A 157 -25.59 -21.12 -7.38
C ASP A 157 -24.68 -20.45 -8.41
N LYS A 158 -24.98 -19.24 -8.85
CA LYS A 158 -24.08 -18.46 -9.74
C LYS A 158 -22.81 -18.04 -9.00
N GLU A 159 -22.91 -17.61 -7.75
CA GLU A 159 -21.80 -17.07 -6.97
C GLU A 159 -20.74 -18.12 -6.61
N ARG A 160 -21.11 -19.43 -6.56
CA ARG A 160 -20.12 -20.54 -6.35
C ARG A 160 -18.96 -20.47 -7.33
N GLY A 161 -19.25 -20.21 -8.61
CA GLY A 161 -18.23 -20.05 -9.65
C GLY A 161 -17.29 -18.86 -9.41
N VAL A 162 -17.85 -17.75 -8.93
CA VAL A 162 -17.09 -16.52 -8.62
C VAL A 162 -16.13 -16.77 -7.45
N ILE A 163 -16.59 -17.45 -6.39
CA ILE A 163 -15.72 -17.85 -5.26
C ILE A 163 -14.58 -18.77 -5.71
N HIS A 164 -14.86 -19.73 -6.61
CA HIS A 164 -13.82 -20.59 -7.18
C HIS A 164 -12.76 -19.82 -7.94
N ASP A 165 -13.18 -18.83 -8.74
CA ASP A 165 -12.23 -18.00 -9.50
C ASP A 165 -11.43 -17.08 -8.59
N GLU A 166 -12.02 -16.57 -7.51
CA GLU A 166 -11.28 -15.85 -6.48
C GLU A 166 -10.24 -16.73 -5.79
N TRP A 167 -10.61 -17.94 -5.40
CA TRP A 167 -9.67 -18.90 -4.81
C TRP A 167 -8.49 -19.18 -5.74
N ARG A 168 -8.74 -19.36 -7.06
CA ARG A 168 -7.66 -19.52 -8.06
C ARG A 168 -6.76 -18.30 -8.13
N MET A 169 -7.35 -17.10 -8.14
CA MET A 169 -6.58 -15.85 -8.23
C MET A 169 -5.68 -15.63 -7.01
N ARG A 170 -6.19 -15.94 -5.83
CA ARG A 170 -5.48 -15.75 -4.56
C ARG A 170 -4.48 -16.87 -4.26
N SER A 171 -4.53 -17.99 -5.01
CA SER A 171 -3.61 -19.12 -4.82
C SER A 171 -2.19 -18.77 -5.24
N SER A 172 -1.34 -18.49 -4.26
CA SER A 172 0.10 -18.31 -4.40
C SER A 172 0.86 -19.42 -3.69
N ALA A 173 2.14 -19.62 -4.01
CA ALA A 173 2.97 -20.64 -3.36
C ALA A 173 2.98 -20.52 -1.84
N SER A 174 3.27 -19.32 -1.32
CA SER A 174 3.25 -19.07 0.13
C SER A 174 1.84 -19.20 0.72
N GLY A 175 0.78 -18.76 0.00
CA GLY A 175 -0.60 -18.94 0.44
C GLY A 175 -0.98 -20.42 0.58
N ARG A 176 -0.65 -21.27 -0.41
CA ARG A 176 -0.90 -22.71 -0.34
C ARG A 176 -0.16 -23.38 0.82
N MET A 177 1.13 -23.03 1.02
CA MET A 177 1.91 -23.55 2.15
C MET A 177 1.34 -23.09 3.49
N PHE A 178 0.96 -21.84 3.57
CA PHE A 178 0.37 -21.27 4.78
C PHE A 178 -0.95 -21.98 5.15
N GLU A 179 -1.89 -22.04 4.21
CA GLU A 179 -3.23 -22.62 4.44
C GLU A 179 -3.15 -24.08 4.92
N ARG A 180 -2.32 -24.92 4.26
CA ARG A 180 -2.21 -26.34 4.65
C ARG A 180 -1.49 -26.58 5.99
N ASN A 181 -0.74 -25.58 6.50
CA ASN A 181 -0.07 -25.67 7.79
C ASN A 181 -0.79 -24.94 8.94
N LEU A 182 -1.90 -24.22 8.67
CA LEU A 182 -2.70 -23.57 9.71
C LEU A 182 -3.08 -24.47 10.90
N PRO A 183 -3.51 -25.75 10.70
CA PRO A 183 -3.83 -26.64 11.81
C PRO A 183 -2.63 -26.92 12.74
N LYS A 184 -1.40 -26.87 12.22
CA LYS A 184 -0.17 -27.05 13.01
C LYS A 184 0.25 -25.76 13.70
N LEU A 185 -0.03 -24.59 13.10
CA LEU A 185 0.24 -23.28 13.69
C LEU A 185 -0.70 -22.98 14.85
N TYR A 186 -1.92 -23.49 14.79
CA TYR A 186 -2.96 -23.28 15.80
C TYR A 186 -3.49 -24.58 16.40
N PRO A 187 -2.64 -25.40 17.03
CA PRO A 187 -3.09 -26.66 17.60
C PRO A 187 -4.13 -26.44 18.69
N GLY A 188 -5.28 -27.11 18.58
CA GLY A 188 -6.36 -27.00 19.55
C GLY A 188 -7.19 -25.73 19.49
N SER A 189 -7.04 -24.91 18.43
CA SER A 189 -7.84 -23.68 18.20
C SER A 189 -8.54 -23.73 16.85
N LYS A 190 -9.74 -23.16 16.77
CA LYS A 190 -10.49 -22.99 15.52
C LYS A 190 -9.76 -22.09 14.51
N TYR A 191 -8.86 -21.19 14.94
CA TYR A 191 -8.05 -20.38 14.03
C TYR A 191 -7.32 -21.23 12.98
N GLY A 192 -6.89 -22.46 13.32
CA GLY A 192 -6.28 -23.41 12.39
C GLY A 192 -7.20 -24.00 11.34
N LEU A 193 -8.53 -23.82 11.47
CA LEU A 193 -9.54 -24.48 10.65
C LEU A 193 -10.53 -23.52 9.97
N ARG A 194 -10.46 -22.24 10.24
CA ARG A 194 -11.46 -21.24 9.79
C ARG A 194 -10.84 -20.14 8.92
N TYR A 195 -10.05 -20.56 7.93
CA TYR A 195 -9.55 -19.60 6.93
C TYR A 195 -10.72 -19.10 6.08
N PRO A 196 -10.87 -17.77 5.85
CA PRO A 196 -12.11 -17.18 5.31
C PRO A 196 -12.58 -17.72 3.96
N ILE A 197 -11.65 -18.02 3.03
CA ILE A 197 -12.01 -18.57 1.72
C ILE A 197 -12.71 -19.94 1.84
N GLY A 198 -12.51 -20.65 2.96
CA GLY A 198 -13.13 -21.90 3.31
C GLY A 198 -12.67 -23.10 2.49
N LEU A 199 -13.53 -24.07 2.38
CA LEU A 199 -13.28 -25.31 1.63
C LEU A 199 -14.12 -25.34 0.37
N MET A 200 -13.50 -25.51 -0.79
CA MET A 200 -14.23 -25.62 -2.07
C MET A 200 -15.25 -26.77 -2.06
N SER A 201 -14.96 -27.89 -1.36
CA SER A 201 -15.92 -28.98 -1.18
C SER A 201 -17.17 -28.56 -0.40
N VAL A 202 -17.09 -27.61 0.50
CA VAL A 202 -18.26 -27.02 1.18
C VAL A 202 -18.95 -26.03 0.23
N ILE A 203 -18.22 -25.13 -0.41
CA ILE A 203 -18.75 -24.15 -1.37
C ILE A 203 -19.57 -24.83 -2.47
N ASP A 204 -19.12 -25.99 -2.99
CA ASP A 204 -19.84 -26.73 -4.03
C ASP A 204 -21.14 -27.39 -3.56
N ASN A 205 -21.24 -27.76 -2.28
CA ASN A 205 -22.26 -28.69 -1.82
C ASN A 205 -23.20 -28.15 -0.73
N PHE A 206 -22.89 -27.00 -0.10
CA PHE A 206 -23.76 -26.46 0.95
C PHE A 206 -25.17 -26.18 0.43
N LYS A 207 -26.16 -26.31 1.28
CA LYS A 207 -27.55 -26.01 0.96
C LYS A 207 -27.84 -24.53 1.32
N PRO A 208 -28.68 -23.82 0.55
CA PRO A 208 -29.04 -22.41 0.86
C PRO A 208 -29.41 -22.19 2.32
N LYS A 209 -30.10 -23.17 2.92
CA LYS A 209 -30.48 -23.14 4.34
C LYS A 209 -29.30 -23.02 5.30
N GLU A 210 -28.12 -23.56 4.98
CA GLU A 210 -26.92 -23.47 5.84
C GLU A 210 -26.35 -22.04 5.84
N LEU A 211 -26.46 -21.33 4.71
CA LEU A 211 -26.11 -19.91 4.60
C LEU A 211 -27.12 -19.02 5.32
N GLU A 212 -28.44 -19.29 5.16
CA GLU A 212 -29.49 -18.61 5.90
C GLU A 212 -29.33 -18.81 7.42
N ASP A 213 -29.00 -20.03 7.86
CA ASP A 213 -28.78 -20.35 9.29
C ASP A 213 -27.59 -19.55 9.85
N TYR A 214 -26.49 -19.42 9.09
CA TYR A 214 -25.37 -18.58 9.47
C TYR A 214 -25.78 -17.10 9.58
N TYR A 215 -26.46 -16.57 8.55
CA TYR A 215 -26.93 -15.19 8.52
C TYR A 215 -27.84 -14.87 9.72
N HIS A 216 -28.89 -15.59 9.91
CA HIS A 216 -29.87 -15.33 10.99
C HIS A 216 -29.32 -15.58 12.40
N LYS A 217 -28.31 -16.46 12.53
CA LYS A 217 -27.66 -16.71 13.81
C LYS A 217 -26.75 -15.56 14.24
N TRP A 218 -26.04 -14.94 13.29
CA TRP A 218 -24.94 -14.06 13.60
C TRP A 218 -25.13 -12.58 13.21
N TYR A 219 -25.92 -12.29 12.15
CA TYR A 219 -26.20 -10.92 11.71
C TYR A 219 -27.39 -10.36 12.45
N HIS A 220 -27.13 -9.72 13.57
CA HIS A 220 -28.15 -9.05 14.39
C HIS A 220 -27.52 -7.86 15.15
N PRO A 221 -28.36 -6.89 15.60
CA PRO A 221 -27.91 -5.60 16.12
C PRO A 221 -26.84 -5.64 17.21
N GLN A 222 -26.84 -6.63 18.11
CA GLN A 222 -25.84 -6.75 19.18
C GLN A 222 -24.41 -6.95 18.65
N ASN A 223 -24.25 -7.50 17.44
CA ASN A 223 -22.99 -7.77 16.80
C ASN A 223 -22.61 -6.69 15.77
N GLN A 224 -23.46 -5.67 15.57
CA GLN A 224 -23.32 -4.71 14.48
C GLN A 224 -22.93 -3.32 14.95
N GLY A 225 -22.07 -2.67 14.18
CA GLY A 225 -21.67 -1.27 14.35
C GLY A 225 -21.77 -0.49 13.04
N ILE A 226 -22.40 0.69 13.11
CA ILE A 226 -22.49 1.61 11.99
C ILE A 226 -21.50 2.74 12.21
N ILE A 227 -20.74 3.08 11.17
CA ILE A 227 -19.80 4.20 11.20
C ILE A 227 -20.12 5.11 10.01
N VAL A 228 -20.41 6.38 10.28
CA VAL A 228 -20.62 7.41 9.26
C VAL A 228 -19.67 8.55 9.52
N VAL A 229 -18.82 8.86 8.52
CA VAL A 229 -17.84 9.95 8.59
C VAL A 229 -17.91 10.77 7.33
N GLY A 230 -18.07 12.07 7.45
CA GLY A 230 -18.03 12.96 6.29
C GLY A 230 -18.76 14.28 6.50
N ASP A 231 -18.98 15.00 5.42
CA ASP A 231 -19.68 16.29 5.39
C ASP A 231 -21.20 16.08 5.49
N VAL A 232 -21.63 15.65 6.68
CA VAL A 232 -23.01 15.25 6.98
C VAL A 232 -23.58 16.04 8.16
N ASP A 233 -24.92 16.17 8.19
CA ASP A 233 -25.65 16.59 9.39
C ASP A 233 -25.75 15.42 10.36
N VAL A 234 -25.04 15.51 11.49
CA VAL A 234 -24.97 14.45 12.51
C VAL A 234 -26.34 14.11 13.11
N ASP A 235 -27.18 15.13 13.34
CA ASP A 235 -28.51 14.94 13.95
C ASP A 235 -29.46 14.21 12.97
N HIS A 236 -29.40 14.57 11.68
CA HIS A 236 -30.17 13.88 10.65
C HIS A 236 -29.74 12.41 10.51
N VAL A 237 -28.44 12.15 10.40
CA VAL A 237 -27.92 10.77 10.28
C VAL A 237 -28.29 9.93 11.50
N GLU A 238 -28.19 10.50 12.71
CA GLU A 238 -28.59 9.81 13.94
C GLU A 238 -30.10 9.47 13.95
N ALA A 239 -30.94 10.41 13.51
CA ALA A 239 -32.39 10.19 13.42
C ALA A 239 -32.76 9.08 12.44
N GLU A 240 -32.12 9.06 11.25
CA GLU A 240 -32.34 8.00 10.26
C GLU A 240 -31.82 6.64 10.73
N ILE A 241 -30.67 6.58 11.42
CA ILE A 241 -30.17 5.33 12.04
C ILE A 241 -31.21 4.81 13.06
N LYS A 242 -31.70 5.66 13.95
CA LYS A 242 -32.69 5.28 14.95
C LYS A 242 -34.02 4.77 14.31
N LYS A 243 -34.43 5.41 13.23
CA LYS A 243 -35.64 5.05 12.48
C LYS A 243 -35.50 3.72 11.74
N LEU A 244 -34.40 3.52 11.01
CA LEU A 244 -34.16 2.34 10.17
C LEU A 244 -33.78 1.10 10.99
N PHE A 245 -32.92 1.24 11.97
CA PHE A 245 -32.34 0.10 12.68
C PHE A 245 -33.01 -0.18 14.05
N GLY A 246 -33.83 0.72 14.56
CA GLY A 246 -34.42 0.58 15.90
C GLY A 246 -35.33 -0.60 16.06
N ASP A 247 -36.04 -0.98 15.01
CA ASP A 247 -37.04 -2.07 15.02
C ASP A 247 -36.45 -3.46 14.68
N ILE A 248 -35.15 -3.54 14.30
CA ILE A 248 -34.50 -4.82 14.02
C ILE A 248 -34.39 -5.61 15.33
N LYS A 249 -34.86 -6.85 15.33
CA LYS A 249 -34.88 -7.71 16.51
C LYS A 249 -33.67 -8.62 16.57
N ASN A 250 -33.12 -8.82 17.75
CA ASN A 250 -32.19 -9.90 18.00
C ASN A 250 -32.94 -11.25 18.06
N PRO A 251 -32.27 -12.38 17.74
CA PRO A 251 -32.81 -13.71 18.02
C PRO A 251 -33.12 -13.87 19.52
N GLU A 252 -34.21 -14.57 19.86
CA GLU A 252 -34.60 -14.80 21.26
C GLU A 252 -33.47 -15.42 22.12
N ASN A 253 -32.67 -16.28 21.54
CA ASN A 253 -31.50 -16.90 22.17
C ASN A 253 -30.25 -16.58 21.37
N ALA A 254 -29.93 -15.28 21.22
CA ALA A 254 -28.77 -14.82 20.48
C ALA A 254 -27.49 -15.47 21.03
N ALA A 255 -26.76 -16.15 20.15
CA ALA A 255 -25.47 -16.74 20.52
C ALA A 255 -24.46 -15.65 20.87
N PRO A 256 -23.76 -15.76 22.04
CA PRO A 256 -22.74 -14.78 22.38
C PRO A 256 -21.53 -14.90 21.45
N ILE A 257 -20.90 -13.78 21.15
CA ILE A 257 -19.54 -13.80 20.56
C ILE A 257 -18.57 -14.20 21.65
N VAL A 258 -17.86 -15.29 21.41
CA VAL A 258 -16.82 -15.81 22.30
C VAL A 258 -15.50 -15.75 21.58
N ASP A 259 -14.51 -15.13 22.22
CA ASP A 259 -13.17 -15.06 21.69
C ASP A 259 -12.52 -16.45 21.70
N GLU A 260 -12.07 -16.89 20.54
CA GLU A 260 -11.43 -18.19 20.40
C GLU A 260 -10.00 -18.16 20.99
N PRO A 261 -9.66 -19.03 21.96
CA PRO A 261 -8.33 -19.01 22.56
C PRO A 261 -7.29 -19.65 21.63
N VAL A 262 -6.07 -19.12 21.76
CA VAL A 262 -4.86 -19.76 21.19
C VAL A 262 -4.02 -20.29 22.33
N PRO A 263 -3.91 -21.62 22.49
CA PRO A 263 -3.12 -22.22 23.58
C PRO A 263 -1.64 -21.90 23.48
N ASP A 264 -0.99 -21.81 24.64
CA ASP A 264 0.47 -21.85 24.73
C ASP A 264 1.00 -23.20 24.28
N ASN A 265 2.21 -23.24 23.71
CA ASN A 265 2.94 -24.46 23.43
C ASN A 265 4.16 -24.57 24.35
N ALA A 266 4.26 -25.69 25.07
CA ALA A 266 5.44 -25.99 25.91
C ALA A 266 6.65 -26.36 25.04
N GLU A 267 6.42 -27.13 23.99
CA GLU A 267 7.42 -27.51 23.00
C GLU A 267 7.32 -26.59 21.77
N PRO A 268 8.43 -26.27 21.11
CA PRO A 268 8.42 -25.47 19.90
C PRO A 268 7.57 -26.09 18.76
N ILE A 269 6.93 -25.26 18.00
CA ILE A 269 6.27 -25.63 16.75
C ILE A 269 7.21 -25.30 15.60
N VAL A 270 7.60 -26.30 14.81
CA VAL A 270 8.44 -26.10 13.63
C VAL A 270 7.72 -26.57 12.38
N ILE A 271 7.63 -25.69 11.40
CA ILE A 271 7.03 -25.95 10.09
C ILE A 271 8.10 -25.77 9.03
N ILE A 272 8.34 -26.81 8.25
CA ILE A 272 9.21 -26.75 7.07
C ILE A 272 8.36 -27.24 5.91
N ASP A 273 8.09 -26.35 4.96
CA ASP A 273 7.26 -26.66 3.80
C ASP A 273 7.88 -26.12 2.52
N LYS A 274 7.39 -26.60 1.38
CA LYS A 274 7.95 -26.29 0.07
C LYS A 274 6.88 -26.29 -1.02
N ASP A 275 7.09 -25.46 -2.03
CA ASP A 275 6.21 -25.37 -3.19
C ASP A 275 7.04 -25.05 -4.44
N LYS A 276 6.63 -25.58 -5.60
CA LYS A 276 7.37 -25.46 -6.87
C LYS A 276 7.38 -24.05 -7.43
N GLU A 277 6.40 -23.23 -7.08
CA GLU A 277 6.30 -21.82 -7.50
C GLU A 277 6.90 -20.86 -6.47
N GLN A 278 7.35 -21.32 -5.30
CA GLN A 278 8.05 -20.50 -4.32
C GLN A 278 9.40 -20.06 -4.85
N ARG A 279 9.63 -18.76 -4.90
CA ARG A 279 10.85 -18.17 -5.49
C ARG A 279 11.98 -18.00 -4.50
N THR A 280 11.65 -17.65 -3.26
CA THR A 280 12.61 -17.30 -2.22
C THR A 280 12.40 -18.14 -0.98
N ASN A 281 13.50 -18.46 -0.31
CA ASN A 281 13.44 -19.08 1.01
C ASN A 281 13.14 -18.00 2.06
N MET A 282 12.11 -18.24 2.88
CA MET A 282 11.71 -17.34 3.96
C MET A 282 11.58 -18.11 5.26
N VAL A 283 11.98 -17.47 6.35
CA VAL A 283 11.83 -18.01 7.70
C VAL A 283 11.20 -16.97 8.60
N GLU A 284 10.22 -17.37 9.37
CA GLU A 284 9.65 -16.58 10.47
C GLU A 284 9.92 -17.29 11.79
N VAL A 285 10.44 -16.53 12.75
CA VAL A 285 10.68 -17.00 14.11
C VAL A 285 9.79 -16.20 15.03
N MET A 286 8.75 -16.84 15.54
CA MET A 286 7.72 -16.19 16.35
C MET A 286 7.80 -16.65 17.81
N ILE A 287 7.57 -15.76 18.75
CA ILE A 287 7.44 -16.08 20.19
C ILE A 287 6.08 -15.54 20.64
N LYS A 288 5.13 -16.44 20.89
CA LYS A 288 3.78 -16.06 21.32
C LYS A 288 3.79 -15.51 22.74
N HIS A 289 2.93 -14.51 22.97
CA HIS A 289 2.67 -13.96 24.29
C HIS A 289 1.23 -13.47 24.43
N ASP A 290 0.83 -13.12 25.63
CA ASP A 290 -0.53 -12.64 25.87
C ASP A 290 -0.74 -11.24 25.29
N VAL A 291 -1.95 -10.97 24.82
CA VAL A 291 -2.38 -9.64 24.38
C VAL A 291 -2.42 -8.65 25.53
N PHE A 292 -2.34 -7.36 25.23
CA PHE A 292 -2.56 -6.33 26.24
C PHE A 292 -4.00 -6.41 26.80
N PRO A 293 -4.20 -6.37 28.13
CA PRO A 293 -5.52 -6.55 28.73
C PRO A 293 -6.52 -5.48 28.29
N ASP A 294 -7.68 -5.89 27.79
CA ASP A 294 -8.74 -4.99 27.32
C ASP A 294 -9.19 -3.99 28.39
N SER A 295 -9.21 -4.41 29.66
CA SER A 295 -9.58 -3.54 30.78
C SER A 295 -8.64 -2.34 31.00
N LEU A 296 -7.46 -2.36 30.38
CA LEU A 296 -6.44 -1.30 30.51
C LEU A 296 -6.25 -0.51 29.20
N LYS A 297 -6.86 -0.91 28.10
CA LYS A 297 -6.69 -0.24 26.79
C LYS A 297 -7.11 1.22 26.79
N ASN A 298 -8.12 1.60 27.56
CA ASN A 298 -8.57 2.99 27.68
C ASN A 298 -7.76 3.84 28.66
N THR A 299 -6.57 3.39 29.07
CA THR A 299 -5.69 4.11 30.00
C THR A 299 -4.41 4.61 29.33
N MET A 300 -3.77 5.61 29.95
CA MET A 300 -2.47 6.14 29.52
C MET A 300 -1.39 5.05 29.38
N ALA A 301 -1.52 3.95 30.15
CA ALA A 301 -0.59 2.82 30.05
C ALA A 301 -0.56 2.21 28.65
N TYR A 302 -1.71 2.18 27.97
CA TYR A 302 -1.78 1.66 26.60
C TYR A 302 -1.04 2.55 25.59
N LEU A 303 -1.18 3.88 25.68
CA LEU A 303 -0.43 4.81 24.82
C LEU A 303 1.08 4.69 25.01
N VAL A 304 1.51 4.62 26.28
CA VAL A 304 2.93 4.44 26.60
C VAL A 304 3.43 3.09 26.14
N TYR A 305 2.66 2.02 26.35
CA TYR A 305 3.00 0.67 25.87
C TYR A 305 3.17 0.64 24.34
N GLY A 306 2.23 1.23 23.59
CA GLY A 306 2.33 1.34 22.12
C GLY A 306 3.59 2.09 21.67
N TYR A 307 3.92 3.19 22.35
CA TYR A 307 5.13 3.96 22.08
C TYR A 307 6.43 3.17 22.36
N VAL A 308 6.56 2.55 23.52
CA VAL A 308 7.80 1.81 23.88
C VAL A 308 7.97 0.56 23.03
N LYS A 309 6.87 -0.11 22.66
CA LYS A 309 6.88 -1.26 21.75
C LYS A 309 7.30 -0.82 20.34
N GLY A 310 6.74 0.27 19.81
CA GLY A 310 7.15 0.84 18.53
C GLY A 310 8.61 1.25 18.50
N ALA A 311 9.12 1.82 19.60
CA ALA A 311 10.54 2.18 19.74
C ALA A 311 11.44 0.95 19.67
N ALA A 312 11.09 -0.12 20.42
CA ALA A 312 11.86 -1.36 20.44
C ALA A 312 11.96 -1.99 19.03
N MET A 313 10.82 -2.10 18.33
CA MET A 313 10.78 -2.67 16.96
C MET A 313 11.56 -1.81 15.97
N SER A 314 11.39 -0.49 15.99
CA SER A 314 12.10 0.42 15.10
C SER A 314 13.61 0.36 15.26
N MET A 315 14.11 0.41 16.48
CA MET A 315 15.55 0.35 16.75
C MET A 315 16.15 -1.03 16.43
N LEU A 316 15.43 -2.12 16.71
CA LEU A 316 15.86 -3.47 16.35
C LEU A 316 15.93 -3.64 14.81
N ASN A 317 14.96 -3.12 14.07
CA ASN A 317 14.96 -3.14 12.61
C ASN A 317 16.14 -2.36 12.00
N ASN A 318 16.52 -1.24 12.60
CA ASN A 318 17.72 -0.51 12.19
C ASN A 318 18.99 -1.35 12.38
N ARG A 319 19.10 -2.11 13.49
CA ARG A 319 20.23 -3.02 13.73
C ARG A 319 20.25 -4.18 12.72
N TYR A 320 19.10 -4.77 12.37
CA TYR A 320 19.03 -5.78 11.30
C TYR A 320 19.49 -5.25 9.95
N THR A 321 19.07 -4.04 9.60
CA THR A 321 19.49 -3.37 8.37
C THR A 321 21.02 -3.17 8.35
N GLU A 322 21.61 -2.68 9.44
CA GLU A 322 23.06 -2.51 9.55
C GLU A 322 23.82 -3.85 9.50
N ALA A 323 23.32 -4.87 10.18
CA ALA A 323 23.93 -6.19 10.20
C ALA A 323 23.95 -6.83 8.80
N ALA A 324 22.86 -6.65 8.01
CA ALA A 324 22.77 -7.17 6.65
C ALA A 324 23.86 -6.63 5.71
N LEU A 325 24.44 -5.47 6.00
CA LEU A 325 25.54 -4.88 5.22
C LEU A 325 26.89 -5.58 5.43
N SER A 326 27.00 -6.47 6.43
CA SER A 326 28.22 -7.26 6.61
C SER A 326 28.31 -8.39 5.58
N ALA A 327 29.48 -8.58 5.01
CA ALA A 327 29.75 -9.69 4.08
C ALA A 327 29.46 -11.05 4.73
N ASP A 328 29.77 -11.19 6.01
CA ASP A 328 29.59 -12.44 6.78
C ASP A 328 28.15 -12.66 7.26
N CYS A 329 27.26 -11.70 7.11
CA CYS A 329 25.87 -11.85 7.50
C CYS A 329 25.18 -12.90 6.61
N PRO A 330 24.53 -13.95 7.19
CA PRO A 330 23.92 -15.03 6.41
C PRO A 330 22.54 -14.70 5.84
N TYR A 331 21.99 -13.53 6.09
CA TYR A 331 20.73 -13.04 5.50
C TYR A 331 20.94 -11.76 4.69
N VAL A 332 20.09 -11.55 3.69
CA VAL A 332 20.02 -10.30 2.91
C VAL A 332 19.11 -9.28 3.56
N ASN A 333 18.12 -9.77 4.29
CA ASN A 333 17.18 -8.95 5.04
C ASN A 333 16.66 -9.71 6.25
N ALA A 334 16.45 -9.00 7.36
CA ALA A 334 15.67 -9.45 8.50
C ALA A 334 14.88 -8.27 9.07
N GLY A 335 13.74 -8.56 9.67
CA GLY A 335 12.90 -7.54 10.28
C GLY A 335 12.08 -8.11 11.44
N ALA A 336 11.85 -7.29 12.48
CA ALA A 336 11.05 -7.64 13.64
C ALA A 336 9.74 -6.88 13.66
N SER A 337 8.71 -7.56 14.13
CA SER A 337 7.40 -6.97 14.43
C SER A 337 6.83 -7.58 15.72
N ASP A 338 5.85 -6.90 16.32
CA ASP A 338 5.11 -7.40 17.46
C ASP A 338 3.64 -7.01 17.35
N GLY A 339 2.77 -7.99 17.37
CA GLY A 339 1.33 -7.84 17.18
C GLY A 339 0.61 -9.16 17.25
N ASN A 340 -0.57 -9.24 16.66
CA ASN A 340 -1.37 -10.46 16.65
C ASN A 340 -0.55 -11.66 16.13
N TYR A 341 -0.63 -12.80 16.85
CA TYR A 341 -0.06 -14.04 16.36
C TYR A 341 -0.76 -14.41 15.06
N ILE A 342 -0.10 -14.11 13.94
CA ILE A 342 -0.61 -14.22 12.57
C ILE A 342 -1.91 -13.39 12.41
N PHE A 343 -3.07 -13.91 12.80
CA PHE A 343 -4.36 -13.22 12.72
C PHE A 343 -5.26 -13.41 13.98
N ALA A 344 -4.73 -14.04 15.02
CA ALA A 344 -5.50 -14.29 16.24
C ALA A 344 -5.53 -13.06 17.14
N LYS A 345 -6.71 -12.49 17.40
CA LYS A 345 -6.87 -11.33 18.29
C LYS A 345 -6.68 -11.67 19.79
N THR A 346 -6.62 -12.95 20.14
CA THR A 346 -6.48 -13.43 21.53
C THR A 346 -5.05 -13.80 21.92
N LYS A 347 -4.12 -13.70 20.96
CA LYS A 347 -2.71 -14.00 21.19
C LYS A 347 -1.85 -13.09 20.33
N ASP A 348 -0.84 -12.46 20.95
CA ASP A 348 0.20 -11.72 20.24
C ASP A 348 1.44 -12.59 20.03
N ALA A 349 2.33 -12.14 19.15
CA ALA A 349 3.66 -12.72 18.96
C ALA A 349 4.68 -11.65 18.59
N PHE A 350 5.86 -11.79 19.16
CA PHE A 350 7.07 -11.19 18.63
C PHE A 350 7.56 -12.04 17.47
N ASP A 351 7.71 -11.44 16.30
CA ASP A 351 8.07 -12.11 15.07
C ASP A 351 9.36 -11.55 14.46
N ILE A 352 10.22 -12.43 13.93
CA ILE A 352 11.42 -12.10 13.17
C ILE A 352 11.30 -12.76 11.80
N GLY A 353 10.99 -11.97 10.77
CA GLY A 353 11.04 -12.41 9.38
C GLY A 353 12.47 -12.36 8.83
N ILE A 354 12.93 -13.42 8.19
CA ILE A 354 14.32 -13.57 7.74
C ILE A 354 14.36 -14.05 6.30
N MET A 355 15.16 -13.41 5.46
CA MET A 355 15.47 -13.85 4.10
C MET A 355 16.94 -14.29 4.02
N PRO A 356 17.23 -15.60 4.09
CA PRO A 356 18.60 -16.11 4.00
C PRO A 356 19.25 -15.81 2.64
N LYS A 357 20.57 -15.58 2.63
CA LYS A 357 21.37 -15.43 1.39
C LYS A 357 21.38 -16.70 0.55
N GLU A 358 21.37 -17.85 1.22
CA GLU A 358 21.41 -19.17 0.59
C GLU A 358 20.52 -20.15 1.35
N MET A 359 19.87 -21.06 0.65
CA MET A 359 18.99 -22.07 1.27
C MET A 359 19.75 -22.95 2.28
N GLY A 360 20.97 -23.37 1.98
CA GLY A 360 21.80 -24.17 2.88
C GLY A 360 22.27 -23.43 4.13
N LYS A 361 22.08 -22.11 4.22
CA LYS A 361 22.44 -21.25 5.37
C LYS A 361 21.23 -20.77 6.18
N THR A 362 20.07 -21.39 5.98
CA THR A 362 18.85 -21.00 6.69
C THR A 362 19.03 -21.03 8.22
N ALA A 363 19.63 -22.08 8.77
CA ALA A 363 19.89 -22.19 10.20
C ALA A 363 20.88 -21.10 10.70
N ASP A 364 21.92 -20.79 9.92
CA ASP A 364 22.87 -19.72 10.25
C ASP A 364 22.17 -18.35 10.24
N ALA A 365 21.25 -18.11 9.30
CA ALA A 365 20.47 -16.89 9.22
C ALA A 365 19.53 -16.73 10.43
N VAL A 366 18.84 -17.81 10.83
CA VAL A 366 18.03 -17.85 12.06
C VAL A 366 18.90 -17.54 13.29
N LYS A 367 20.07 -18.19 13.40
CA LYS A 367 21.00 -17.95 14.52
C LYS A 367 21.41 -16.47 14.58
N ALA A 368 21.84 -15.89 13.46
CA ALA A 368 22.32 -14.51 13.39
C ALA A 368 21.24 -13.50 13.73
N ALA A 369 20.03 -13.66 13.19
CA ALA A 369 18.91 -12.77 13.46
C ALA A 369 18.44 -12.88 14.93
N PHE A 370 18.39 -14.09 15.49
CA PHE A 370 18.01 -14.29 16.88
C PHE A 370 19.07 -13.74 17.85
N ILE A 371 20.36 -13.79 17.52
CA ILE A 371 21.44 -13.16 18.30
C ILE A 371 21.20 -11.66 18.44
N GLU A 372 20.77 -10.96 17.38
CA GLU A 372 20.55 -9.52 17.46
C GLU A 372 19.32 -9.15 18.32
N ALA A 373 18.23 -9.92 18.21
CA ALA A 373 17.09 -9.76 19.11
C ALA A 373 17.49 -10.01 20.59
N ARG A 374 18.25 -11.07 20.83
CA ARG A 374 18.80 -11.36 22.16
C ARG A 374 19.75 -10.27 22.65
N ARG A 375 20.61 -9.71 21.78
CA ARG A 375 21.49 -8.57 22.11
C ARG A 375 20.70 -7.38 22.60
N ALA A 376 19.58 -7.04 21.92
CA ALA A 376 18.68 -5.98 22.35
C ALA A 376 18.01 -6.30 23.70
N ALA A 377 17.66 -7.57 23.96
CA ALA A 377 17.08 -7.98 25.23
C ALA A 377 18.09 -7.97 26.39
N GLU A 378 19.33 -8.39 26.17
CA GLU A 378 20.36 -8.49 27.24
C GLU A 378 21.02 -7.16 27.58
N PHE A 379 21.42 -6.39 26.55
CA PHE A 379 22.19 -5.15 26.72
C PHE A 379 21.35 -3.89 26.54
N GLY A 380 20.14 -4.01 25.96
CA GLY A 380 19.27 -2.88 25.67
C GLY A 380 19.68 -2.09 24.43
N PHE A 381 18.97 -1.00 24.21
CA PHE A 381 19.28 0.00 23.21
C PHE A 381 20.11 1.13 23.81
N THR A 382 20.94 1.78 22.99
CA THR A 382 21.74 2.91 23.42
C THR A 382 20.89 4.19 23.53
N ALA A 383 21.35 5.15 24.32
CA ALA A 383 20.70 6.44 24.45
C ALA A 383 20.60 7.20 23.10
N THR A 384 21.61 7.02 22.23
CA THR A 384 21.65 7.68 20.91
C THR A 384 20.66 7.07 19.91
N GLU A 385 20.49 5.74 19.90
CA GLU A 385 19.43 5.09 19.12
C GLU A 385 18.05 5.58 19.55
N TYR A 386 17.82 5.60 20.88
CA TYR A 386 16.52 6.01 21.42
C TYR A 386 16.23 7.49 21.18
N GLU A 387 17.24 8.38 21.27
CA GLU A 387 17.05 9.80 20.97
C GLU A 387 16.63 10.02 19.51
N ARG A 388 17.23 9.30 18.56
CA ARG A 388 16.80 9.36 17.14
C ARG A 388 15.34 8.91 16.97
N TYR A 389 14.97 7.77 17.53
CA TYR A 389 13.57 7.32 17.47
C TYR A 389 12.62 8.36 18.05
N ARG A 390 12.98 8.94 19.19
CA ARG A 390 12.19 9.98 19.87
C ARG A 390 11.96 11.21 18.98
N GLN A 391 13.00 11.66 18.30
CA GLN A 391 12.93 12.76 17.35
C GLN A 391 12.05 12.44 16.14
N ASP A 392 12.21 11.26 15.56
CA ASP A 392 11.39 10.78 14.44
C ASP A 392 9.91 10.68 14.81
N TYR A 393 9.63 10.09 15.97
CA TYR A 393 8.26 9.97 16.50
C TYR A 393 7.60 11.35 16.69
N LEU A 394 8.27 12.27 17.37
CA LEU A 394 7.75 13.60 17.61
C LEU A 394 7.57 14.41 16.32
N SER A 395 8.50 14.30 15.37
CA SER A 395 8.37 14.94 14.06
C SER A 395 7.19 14.39 13.26
N SER A 396 6.97 13.07 13.31
CA SER A 396 5.83 12.42 12.66
C SER A 396 4.50 12.84 13.28
N MET A 397 4.43 12.92 14.60
CA MET A 397 3.27 13.42 15.34
C MET A 397 2.96 14.90 15.01
N GLU A 398 3.98 15.74 14.96
CA GLU A 398 3.84 17.16 14.57
C GLU A 398 3.30 17.29 13.14
N LYS A 399 3.83 16.51 12.22
CA LYS A 399 3.35 16.44 10.83
C LYS A 399 1.87 16.06 10.77
N ALA A 400 1.48 14.98 11.44
CA ALA A 400 0.09 14.54 11.48
C ALA A 400 -0.84 15.60 12.09
N TYR A 401 -0.40 16.23 13.18
CA TYR A 401 -1.15 17.30 13.86
C TYR A 401 -1.31 18.57 13.00
N SER A 402 -0.27 18.96 12.26
CA SER A 402 -0.33 20.15 11.40
C SER A 402 -1.38 20.04 10.30
N ASN A 403 -1.73 18.81 9.90
CA ASN A 403 -2.71 18.52 8.86
C ASN A 403 -4.07 18.02 9.41
N LYS A 404 -4.34 18.24 10.69
CA LYS A 404 -5.52 17.69 11.38
C LYS A 404 -6.86 18.08 10.75
N ASP A 405 -6.96 19.30 10.21
CA ASP A 405 -8.16 19.84 9.59
C ASP A 405 -8.40 19.31 8.15
N LYS A 406 -7.45 18.54 7.60
CA LYS A 406 -7.49 17.95 6.25
C LYS A 406 -7.31 16.43 6.29
N ARG A 407 -7.78 15.81 7.36
CA ARG A 407 -7.79 14.35 7.49
C ARG A 407 -8.93 13.76 6.67
N TYR A 408 -8.63 12.72 5.91
CA TYR A 408 -9.62 11.98 5.12
C TYR A 408 -10.54 11.13 6.02
N ASN A 409 -11.74 10.83 5.54
CA ASN A 409 -12.76 10.07 6.27
C ASN A 409 -12.25 8.69 6.73
N GLU A 410 -11.42 8.01 5.92
CA GLU A 410 -10.85 6.70 6.21
C GLU A 410 -9.94 6.70 7.45
N GLN A 411 -9.28 7.83 7.74
CA GLN A 411 -8.40 7.95 8.91
C GLN A 411 -9.20 7.94 10.24
N PHE A 412 -10.42 8.45 10.21
CA PHE A 412 -11.33 8.37 11.37
C PHE A 412 -12.02 7.01 11.46
N TYR A 413 -12.45 6.47 10.30
CA TYR A 413 -13.05 5.16 10.23
C TYR A 413 -12.20 4.09 10.92
N SER A 414 -10.90 4.01 10.61
CA SER A 414 -10.00 3.00 11.19
C SER A 414 -9.96 3.07 12.72
N GLN A 415 -9.97 4.27 13.28
CA GLN A 415 -9.99 4.50 14.73
C GLN A 415 -11.31 4.01 15.36
N TYR A 416 -12.45 4.34 14.74
CA TYR A 416 -13.77 3.96 15.26
C TYR A 416 -14.04 2.46 15.10
N LEU A 417 -13.58 1.87 14.00
CA LEU A 417 -13.61 0.42 13.79
C LEU A 417 -12.81 -0.32 14.87
N GLY A 418 -11.60 0.11 15.15
CA GLY A 418 -10.75 -0.46 16.22
C GLY A 418 -11.42 -0.37 17.58
N HIS A 419 -12.07 0.75 17.89
CA HIS A 419 -12.83 0.92 19.13
C HIS A 419 -14.03 -0.05 19.16
N PHE A 420 -14.80 -0.16 18.09
CA PHE A 420 -15.96 -1.06 18.03
C PHE A 420 -15.57 -2.54 18.16
N LEU A 421 -14.56 -2.99 17.42
CA LEU A 421 -14.18 -4.40 17.34
C LEU A 421 -13.32 -4.87 18.50
N SER A 422 -12.42 -4.01 19.01
CA SER A 422 -11.34 -4.42 19.92
C SER A 422 -11.15 -3.49 21.13
N ASN A 423 -12.10 -2.62 21.42
CA ASN A 423 -12.03 -1.65 22.51
C ASN A 423 -10.78 -0.74 22.47
N GLU A 424 -10.23 -0.49 21.29
CA GLU A 424 -9.09 0.41 21.11
C GLU A 424 -9.47 1.84 21.54
N PRO A 425 -8.56 2.59 22.19
CA PRO A 425 -8.87 3.97 22.56
C PRO A 425 -8.98 4.84 21.31
N MET A 426 -9.86 5.84 21.37
CA MET A 426 -10.07 6.77 20.27
C MET A 426 -10.02 8.23 20.74
N PRO A 427 -8.85 8.72 21.17
CA PRO A 427 -8.65 10.12 21.51
C PRO A 427 -8.69 11.01 20.28
N SER A 428 -8.98 12.30 20.48
CA SER A 428 -8.74 13.28 19.42
C SER A 428 -7.25 13.41 19.13
N ILE A 429 -6.91 13.83 17.90
CA ILE A 429 -5.51 14.08 17.53
C ILE A 429 -4.88 15.21 18.37
N ASP A 430 -5.67 16.20 18.79
CA ASP A 430 -5.24 17.25 19.72
C ASP A 430 -4.78 16.67 21.04
N TYR A 431 -5.61 15.82 21.65
CA TYR A 431 -5.25 15.15 22.91
C TYR A 431 -4.02 14.28 22.77
N GLN A 432 -4.00 13.42 21.73
CA GLN A 432 -2.88 12.50 21.50
C GLN A 432 -1.56 13.24 21.28
N TYR A 433 -1.57 14.28 20.41
CA TYR A 433 -0.36 15.07 20.14
C TYR A 433 0.16 15.78 21.39
N GLN A 434 -0.71 16.52 22.12
CA GLN A 434 -0.29 17.26 23.31
C GLN A 434 0.21 16.32 24.40
N THR A 435 -0.49 15.22 24.59
CA THR A 435 -0.12 14.21 25.59
C THR A 435 1.23 13.57 25.28
N MET A 436 1.41 13.06 24.04
CA MET A 436 2.66 12.39 23.69
C MET A 436 3.84 13.35 23.61
N LYS A 437 3.62 14.60 23.20
CA LYS A 437 4.65 15.65 23.22
C LYS A 437 5.19 15.90 24.64
N GLN A 438 4.36 15.75 25.67
CA GLN A 438 4.77 15.89 27.06
C GLN A 438 5.37 14.59 27.63
N LEU A 439 4.80 13.44 27.28
CA LEU A 439 5.21 12.15 27.84
C LEU A 439 6.52 11.62 27.26
N VAL A 440 6.68 11.68 25.94
CA VAL A 440 7.82 11.08 25.24
C VAL A 440 9.17 11.54 25.78
N PRO A 441 9.40 12.83 26.11
CA PRO A 441 10.66 13.26 26.74
C PRO A 441 10.93 12.68 28.15
N MET A 442 9.88 12.22 28.84
CA MET A 442 9.99 11.67 30.20
C MET A 442 10.16 10.15 30.21
N ILE A 443 9.86 9.45 29.09
CA ILE A 443 10.01 8.00 29.03
C ILE A 443 11.50 7.66 28.84
N PRO A 444 12.10 6.91 29.79
CA PRO A 444 13.50 6.53 29.72
C PRO A 444 13.72 5.32 28.81
N VAL A 445 14.92 5.16 28.26
CA VAL A 445 15.26 4.02 27.38
C VAL A 445 15.11 2.67 28.09
N GLU A 446 15.26 2.64 29.39
CA GLU A 446 15.09 1.46 30.24
C GLU A 446 13.67 0.87 30.12
N ALA A 447 12.65 1.71 29.92
CA ALA A 447 11.28 1.24 29.71
C ALA A 447 11.16 0.46 28.38
N VAL A 448 11.86 0.91 27.34
CA VAL A 448 11.94 0.22 26.05
C VAL A 448 12.71 -1.09 26.18
N ASN A 449 13.82 -1.09 26.96
CA ASN A 449 14.65 -2.27 27.18
C ASN A 449 13.89 -3.37 27.93
N GLU A 450 13.00 -3.03 28.87
CA GLU A 450 12.16 -4.03 29.56
C GLU A 450 11.19 -4.73 28.60
N VAL A 451 10.67 -4.04 27.60
CA VAL A 451 9.84 -4.66 26.54
C VAL A 451 10.61 -5.77 25.82
N MET A 452 11.84 -5.49 25.38
CA MET A 452 12.66 -6.49 24.70
C MET A 452 12.96 -7.72 25.56
N LYS A 453 13.18 -7.54 26.84
CA LYS A 453 13.40 -8.67 27.79
C LYS A 453 12.16 -9.57 27.93
N GLU A 454 10.97 -9.01 27.80
CA GLU A 454 9.73 -9.77 27.83
C GLU A 454 9.47 -10.51 26.51
N LEU A 455 9.75 -9.87 25.37
CA LEU A 455 9.53 -10.42 24.04
C LEU A 455 10.52 -11.54 23.67
N VAL A 456 11.73 -11.51 24.21
CA VAL A 456 12.77 -12.53 23.96
C VAL A 456 13.12 -13.27 25.27
N PRO A 457 12.24 -14.18 25.74
CA PRO A 457 12.47 -14.96 26.97
C PRO A 457 13.61 -15.97 26.80
N PRO A 458 14.25 -16.40 27.92
CA PRO A 458 15.41 -17.27 27.86
C PRO A 458 15.09 -18.76 27.59
N ASN A 459 13.84 -19.10 27.33
CA ASN A 459 13.37 -20.47 27.09
C ASN A 459 12.63 -20.55 25.74
N ASP A 460 12.29 -21.78 25.34
CA ASP A 460 11.64 -22.07 24.05
C ASP A 460 10.12 -22.25 24.15
N THR A 461 9.52 -21.92 25.30
CA THR A 461 8.06 -21.87 25.45
C THR A 461 7.47 -20.87 24.46
N ASN A 462 6.41 -21.27 23.76
CA ASN A 462 5.72 -20.43 22.78
C ASN A 462 6.55 -20.09 21.52
N LEU A 463 7.69 -20.76 21.32
CA LEU A 463 8.48 -20.64 20.10
C LEU A 463 7.77 -21.31 18.94
N VAL A 464 7.67 -20.60 17.80
CA VAL A 464 7.17 -21.11 16.52
C VAL A 464 8.18 -20.73 15.44
N ILE A 465 8.60 -21.68 14.62
CA ILE A 465 9.47 -21.44 13.47
C ILE A 465 8.74 -21.91 12.22
N MET A 466 8.57 -21.04 11.24
CA MET A 466 7.95 -21.35 9.96
C MET A 466 8.95 -21.09 8.84
N ASN A 467 9.26 -22.11 8.06
CA ASN A 467 10.18 -22.02 6.92
C ASN A 467 9.51 -22.49 5.65
N PHE A 468 9.39 -21.60 4.68
CA PHE A 468 8.83 -21.84 3.36
C PHE A 468 9.92 -21.81 2.30
N ASN A 469 9.98 -22.87 1.49
CA ASN A 469 11.07 -23.15 0.59
C ASN A 469 10.61 -23.33 -0.85
N ASN A 470 11.53 -23.12 -1.78
CA ASN A 470 11.40 -23.56 -3.15
C ASN A 470 11.52 -25.08 -3.25
N GLU A 471 10.56 -25.75 -3.90
CA GLU A 471 10.65 -27.18 -4.21
C GLU A 471 11.38 -27.42 -5.53
N LYS A 472 12.65 -27.79 -5.45
CA LYS A 472 13.50 -28.05 -6.61
C LYS A 472 14.43 -29.24 -6.34
N GLU A 473 14.64 -30.07 -7.35
CA GLU A 473 15.59 -31.19 -7.27
C GLU A 473 17.01 -30.68 -6.95
N GLY A 474 17.68 -31.31 -6.01
CA GLY A 474 19.02 -30.95 -5.54
C GLY A 474 19.03 -29.87 -4.44
N ASN A 475 17.89 -29.27 -4.06
CA ASN A 475 17.83 -28.38 -2.91
C ASN A 475 17.98 -29.16 -1.60
N VAL A 476 18.76 -28.58 -0.69
CA VAL A 476 18.93 -29.09 0.68
C VAL A 476 18.13 -28.19 1.61
N TYR A 477 17.13 -28.77 2.28
CA TYR A 477 16.27 -28.05 3.22
C TYR A 477 16.81 -28.18 4.65
N PRO A 478 16.58 -27.19 5.52
CA PRO A 478 16.91 -27.32 6.94
C PRO A 478 16.07 -28.43 7.55
N THR A 479 16.56 -29.05 8.62
CA THR A 479 15.76 -29.96 9.46
C THR A 479 15.22 -29.21 10.67
N GLU A 480 14.23 -29.79 11.35
CA GLU A 480 13.71 -29.24 12.60
C GLU A 480 14.82 -29.08 13.63
N GLU A 481 15.67 -30.11 13.78
CA GLU A 481 16.80 -30.11 14.71
C GLU A 481 17.81 -29.00 14.36
N ALA A 482 18.03 -28.71 13.09
CA ALA A 482 18.94 -27.65 12.66
C ALA A 482 18.39 -26.27 13.02
N LEU A 483 17.09 -26.01 12.80
CA LEU A 483 16.46 -24.73 13.13
C LEU A 483 16.38 -24.51 14.64
N LEU A 484 15.97 -25.52 15.41
CA LEU A 484 15.96 -25.47 16.88
C LEU A 484 17.38 -25.35 17.43
N GLY A 485 18.33 -26.08 16.85
CA GLY A 485 19.76 -25.98 17.19
C GLY A 485 20.33 -24.59 16.95
N ALA A 486 19.88 -23.89 15.90
CA ALA A 486 20.26 -22.50 15.62
C ALA A 486 19.81 -21.53 16.71
N VAL A 487 18.54 -21.61 17.16
CA VAL A 487 18.02 -20.81 18.27
C VAL A 487 18.76 -21.13 19.58
N LYS A 488 18.98 -22.41 19.87
CA LYS A 488 19.75 -22.86 21.05
C LYS A 488 21.19 -22.34 21.01
N ALA A 489 21.86 -22.43 19.87
CA ALA A 489 23.21 -21.90 19.67
C ALA A 489 23.23 -20.36 19.83
N ALA A 490 22.21 -19.65 19.27
CA ALA A 490 22.09 -18.22 19.46
C ALA A 490 21.92 -17.82 20.93
N ARG A 491 21.21 -18.62 21.75
CA ARG A 491 21.07 -18.39 23.20
C ARG A 491 22.37 -18.63 23.97
N ALA A 492 23.21 -19.56 23.51
CA ALA A 492 24.47 -19.92 24.16
C ALA A 492 25.67 -19.06 23.71
N GLU A 493 25.53 -18.32 22.59
CA GLU A 493 26.61 -17.52 22.03
C GLU A 493 27.06 -16.43 23.01
N GLN A 494 28.38 -16.21 23.08
CA GLN A 494 28.94 -15.08 23.82
C GLN A 494 28.81 -13.81 22.98
N ILE A 495 28.01 -12.87 23.42
CA ILE A 495 27.73 -11.63 22.66
C ILE A 495 28.15 -10.40 23.46
N SER A 496 28.44 -9.31 22.73
CA SER A 496 28.74 -7.98 23.30
C SER A 496 27.58 -7.01 23.02
N ALA A 497 27.54 -5.91 23.76
CA ALA A 497 26.62 -4.82 23.51
C ALA A 497 26.79 -4.23 22.09
N TYR A 498 25.70 -3.74 21.55
CA TYR A 498 25.73 -3.01 20.27
C TYR A 498 26.49 -1.68 20.45
N VAL A 499 27.30 -1.32 19.44
CA VAL A 499 28.03 -0.05 19.39
C VAL A 499 27.38 0.83 18.32
N ASP A 500 26.78 1.93 18.74
CA ASP A 500 26.15 2.88 17.84
C ASP A 500 27.17 3.90 17.31
N ASN A 501 27.62 3.68 16.08
CA ASN A 501 28.52 4.61 15.39
C ASN A 501 27.69 5.78 14.84
N VAL A 502 27.85 6.96 15.44
CA VAL A 502 27.16 8.19 15.04
C VAL A 502 28.18 9.20 14.51
N LYS A 503 27.86 9.78 13.35
CA LYS A 503 28.64 10.86 12.74
C LYS A 503 27.95 12.20 13.01
N ASN A 504 28.54 13.01 13.86
CA ASN A 504 28.01 14.32 14.28
C ASN A 504 28.57 15.47 13.40
N GLU A 505 28.18 15.48 12.12
CA GLU A 505 28.53 16.52 11.16
C GLU A 505 27.28 17.05 10.47
N PRO A 506 27.23 18.31 10.02
CA PRO A 506 26.15 18.78 9.17
C PRO A 506 26.23 18.09 7.77
N LEU A 507 25.09 17.93 7.10
CA LEU A 507 25.06 17.35 5.74
C LEU A 507 26.00 18.09 4.78
N ILE A 508 26.10 19.40 4.92
CA ILE A 508 27.01 20.28 4.15
C ILE A 508 27.82 21.08 5.16
N THR A 509 29.11 20.82 5.23
CA THR A 509 30.06 21.53 6.12
C THR A 509 30.34 22.95 5.69
N GLU A 510 30.50 23.15 4.38
CA GLU A 510 30.73 24.47 3.78
C GLU A 510 29.57 24.79 2.83
N LYS A 511 28.74 25.76 3.20
CA LYS A 511 27.61 26.18 2.33
C LYS A 511 28.16 26.65 0.98
N PRO A 512 27.61 26.19 -0.15
CA PRO A 512 28.03 26.63 -1.46
C PRO A 512 27.84 28.14 -1.62
N LYS A 513 28.67 28.78 -2.47
CA LYS A 513 28.49 30.19 -2.79
C LYS A 513 27.16 30.38 -3.52
N ALA A 514 26.27 31.15 -2.92
CA ALA A 514 24.94 31.38 -3.47
C ALA A 514 25.01 32.02 -4.87
N GLY A 515 24.21 31.49 -5.79
CA GLY A 515 23.95 32.14 -7.06
C GLY A 515 22.89 33.24 -6.93
N THR A 516 22.33 33.69 -8.07
CA THR A 516 21.32 34.72 -8.10
C THR A 516 20.15 34.40 -9.03
N ILE A 517 19.00 35.00 -8.77
CA ILE A 517 17.85 35.02 -9.69
C ILE A 517 18.09 36.10 -10.74
N LYS A 518 18.09 35.72 -12.02
CA LYS A 518 18.32 36.62 -13.17
C LYS A 518 17.05 37.30 -13.65
N SER A 519 15.96 36.57 -13.69
CA SER A 519 14.66 37.05 -14.11
C SER A 519 13.52 36.24 -13.50
N GLU A 520 12.35 36.86 -13.47
CA GLU A 520 11.12 36.25 -12.93
C GLU A 520 9.98 36.49 -13.93
N LYS A 521 9.13 35.46 -14.09
CA LYS A 521 7.93 35.51 -14.90
C LYS A 521 6.76 34.87 -14.17
N LYS A 522 5.71 35.61 -13.88
CA LYS A 522 4.50 35.08 -13.26
C LYS A 522 3.55 34.50 -14.32
N ASN A 523 2.98 33.35 -14.03
CA ASN A 523 1.88 32.78 -14.79
C ASN A 523 0.60 32.95 -13.97
N ALA A 524 -0.26 33.85 -14.39
CA ALA A 524 -1.52 34.14 -13.68
C ALA A 524 -2.56 33.03 -13.87
N LYS A 525 -2.48 32.26 -14.94
CA LYS A 525 -3.45 31.18 -15.25
C LYS A 525 -3.42 30.08 -14.21
N PHE A 526 -2.24 29.57 -13.88
CA PHE A 526 -2.06 28.48 -12.92
C PHE A 526 -1.41 28.94 -11.60
N GLY A 527 -1.21 30.24 -11.41
CA GLY A 527 -0.71 30.82 -10.16
C GLY A 527 0.69 30.33 -9.77
N TYR A 528 1.62 30.25 -10.73
CA TYR A 528 3.02 29.92 -10.46
C TYR A 528 3.97 31.03 -10.92
N THR A 529 5.17 31.03 -10.35
CA THR A 529 6.26 31.93 -10.71
C THR A 529 7.41 31.13 -11.29
N GLU A 530 7.89 31.49 -12.47
CA GLU A 530 9.09 30.92 -13.08
C GLU A 530 10.29 31.84 -12.84
N LEU A 531 11.37 31.28 -12.28
CA LEU A 531 12.64 31.96 -12.00
C LEU A 531 13.70 31.41 -12.92
N LYS A 532 14.47 32.30 -13.57
CA LYS A 532 15.71 31.92 -14.26
C LYS A 532 16.90 32.23 -13.36
N LEU A 533 17.75 31.26 -13.14
CA LEU A 533 18.88 31.35 -12.23
C LEU A 533 20.19 31.68 -12.94
N SER A 534 21.19 32.13 -12.18
CA SER A 534 22.51 32.54 -12.71
C SER A 534 23.27 31.40 -13.37
N ASN A 535 23.05 30.15 -12.98
CA ASN A 535 23.62 28.95 -13.59
C ASN A 535 22.82 28.42 -14.80
N GLY A 536 21.77 29.12 -15.18
CA GLY A 536 20.89 28.78 -16.30
C GLY A 536 19.74 27.84 -15.96
N ALA A 537 19.67 27.30 -14.76
CA ALA A 537 18.55 26.49 -14.30
C ALA A 537 17.24 27.28 -14.25
N THR A 538 16.12 26.55 -14.38
CA THR A 538 14.78 27.13 -14.21
C THR A 538 14.19 26.59 -12.91
N VAL A 539 13.58 27.47 -12.12
CA VAL A 539 12.78 27.07 -10.96
C VAL A 539 11.35 27.53 -11.15
N VAL A 540 10.40 26.64 -10.86
CA VAL A 540 8.97 26.94 -10.90
C VAL A 540 8.44 26.85 -9.48
N LEU A 541 7.81 27.91 -9.00
CA LEU A 541 7.27 28.02 -7.65
C LEU A 541 5.75 28.14 -7.69
N LYS A 542 5.06 27.23 -7.04
CA LYS A 542 3.63 27.34 -6.77
C LYS A 542 3.39 27.18 -5.27
N LYS A 543 3.11 28.29 -4.59
CA LYS A 543 2.64 28.25 -3.20
C LYS A 543 1.25 27.60 -3.16
N SER A 544 1.07 26.65 -2.25
CA SER A 544 -0.17 25.91 -2.07
C SER A 544 -0.35 25.56 -0.59
N ASP A 545 -1.56 25.76 -0.07
CA ASP A 545 -1.97 25.37 1.28
C ASP A 545 -2.85 24.11 1.30
N LEU A 546 -2.94 23.39 0.17
CA LEU A 546 -3.70 22.15 0.04
C LEU A 546 -3.30 21.11 1.10
N LYS A 547 -2.00 21.03 1.40
CA LYS A 547 -1.44 20.29 2.53
C LYS A 547 -0.47 21.17 3.31
N LYS A 548 -0.77 21.41 4.59
CA LYS A 548 0.05 22.29 5.45
C LYS A 548 1.43 21.69 5.76
N ASP A 549 1.57 20.40 5.67
CA ASP A 549 2.75 19.60 6.03
C ASP A 549 3.63 19.21 4.85
N GLN A 550 3.39 19.76 3.63
CA GLN A 550 4.04 19.24 2.42
C GLN A 550 4.61 20.34 1.52
N VAL A 551 5.83 20.10 1.06
CA VAL A 551 6.45 20.71 -0.11
C VAL A 551 6.95 19.60 -1.02
N ILE A 552 6.52 19.58 -2.28
CA ILE A 552 6.97 18.63 -3.31
C ILE A 552 8.04 19.29 -4.17
N LEU A 553 9.11 18.55 -4.45
CA LEU A 553 10.11 18.82 -5.45
C LEU A 553 9.93 17.85 -6.62
N SER A 554 9.78 18.36 -7.83
CA SER A 554 9.85 17.59 -9.08
C SER A 554 10.81 18.28 -10.04
N ALA A 555 11.86 17.62 -10.44
CA ALA A 555 12.86 18.23 -11.31
C ALA A 555 13.21 17.31 -12.48
N ASP A 556 13.29 17.88 -13.68
CA ASP A 556 13.62 17.19 -14.92
C ASP A 556 14.82 17.83 -15.59
N GLY A 557 15.83 17.00 -15.88
CA GLY A 557 17.01 17.36 -16.66
C GLY A 557 17.01 16.70 -18.02
N PHE A 558 17.39 17.41 -19.06
CA PHE A 558 17.52 16.81 -20.40
C PHE A 558 18.56 15.70 -20.44
N GLY A 559 18.21 14.60 -21.13
CA GLY A 559 19.05 13.44 -21.31
C GLY A 559 18.79 12.33 -20.29
N GLY A 560 18.53 11.15 -20.80
CA GLY A 560 18.22 9.96 -20.03
C GLY A 560 18.97 8.73 -20.54
N SER A 561 18.43 7.55 -20.26
CA SER A 561 19.04 6.26 -20.57
C SER A 561 19.30 6.05 -22.06
N SER A 562 18.57 6.74 -22.95
CA SER A 562 18.78 6.66 -24.40
C SER A 562 20.14 7.18 -24.88
N LEU A 563 20.84 7.93 -24.06
CA LEU A 563 22.19 8.43 -24.39
C LEU A 563 23.28 7.36 -24.24
N TYR A 564 22.96 6.23 -23.67
CA TYR A 564 23.88 5.14 -23.39
C TYR A 564 23.64 3.96 -24.33
N GLY A 565 24.73 3.28 -24.72
CA GLY A 565 24.68 2.13 -25.63
C GLY A 565 24.53 0.79 -24.91
N GLU A 566 24.56 -0.28 -25.70
CA GLU A 566 24.29 -1.65 -25.28
C GLU A 566 25.13 -2.12 -24.08
N LYS A 567 26.40 -1.74 -24.04
CA LYS A 567 27.34 -2.05 -22.92
C LYS A 567 26.88 -1.53 -21.55
N ASP A 568 25.98 -0.55 -21.56
CA ASP A 568 25.48 0.09 -20.34
C ASP A 568 24.06 -0.38 -19.97
N PHE A 569 23.38 -1.22 -20.78
CA PHE A 569 21.99 -1.59 -20.55
C PHE A 569 21.76 -2.25 -19.19
N VAL A 570 22.66 -3.08 -18.72
CA VAL A 570 22.56 -3.72 -17.41
C VAL A 570 22.69 -2.67 -16.29
N ASN A 571 23.63 -1.72 -16.40
CA ASN A 571 23.81 -0.64 -15.43
C ASN A 571 22.58 0.27 -15.36
N LEU A 572 21.92 0.53 -16.51
CA LEU A 572 20.74 1.37 -16.57
C LEU A 572 19.51 0.74 -15.88
N LYS A 573 19.40 -0.61 -15.90
CA LYS A 573 18.30 -1.31 -15.23
C LYS A 573 18.35 -1.19 -13.71
N VAL A 574 19.51 -0.99 -13.15
CA VAL A 574 19.72 -0.90 -11.70
C VAL A 574 20.18 0.49 -11.25
N PHE A 575 20.16 1.47 -12.16
CA PHE A 575 20.63 2.82 -11.89
C PHE A 575 19.96 3.43 -10.66
N ASP A 576 18.63 3.44 -10.66
CA ASP A 576 17.84 4.07 -9.60
C ASP A 576 18.09 3.41 -8.24
N ASP A 577 18.15 2.08 -8.21
CA ASP A 577 18.38 1.31 -6.99
C ASP A 577 19.82 1.54 -6.44
N VAL A 578 20.82 1.52 -7.31
CA VAL A 578 22.23 1.72 -6.90
C VAL A 578 22.45 3.15 -6.39
N ILE A 579 21.86 4.14 -7.05
CA ILE A 579 21.93 5.53 -6.59
C ILE A 579 21.19 5.69 -5.26
N GLY A 580 20.03 5.05 -5.11
CA GLY A 580 19.24 5.05 -3.85
C GLY A 580 19.96 4.36 -2.67
N GLN A 581 20.87 3.41 -2.96
CA GLN A 581 21.71 2.75 -1.96
C GLN A 581 23.07 3.44 -1.75
N SER A 582 23.29 4.59 -2.38
CA SER A 582 24.50 5.38 -2.19
C SER A 582 24.34 6.36 -1.02
N GLY A 583 25.46 6.75 -0.43
CA GLY A 583 25.49 7.84 0.54
C GLY A 583 25.51 9.22 -0.13
N LEU A 584 25.49 10.27 0.66
CA LEU A 584 25.58 11.66 0.20
C LEU A 584 26.65 12.44 0.99
N GLY A 585 27.40 13.28 0.30
CA GLY A 585 28.44 14.08 0.92
C GLY A 585 29.55 13.20 1.51
N SER A 586 29.77 13.31 2.81
CA SER A 586 30.71 12.49 3.57
C SER A 586 30.06 11.26 4.24
N PHE A 587 28.74 11.08 4.09
CA PHE A 587 27.97 10.07 4.80
C PHE A 587 27.77 8.81 3.93
N SER A 588 27.97 7.64 4.52
CA SER A 588 27.40 6.39 4.01
C SER A 588 25.87 6.42 4.10
N LEU A 589 25.17 5.46 3.51
CA LEU A 589 23.71 5.37 3.58
C LEU A 589 23.21 5.28 5.04
N THR A 590 23.84 4.43 5.84
CA THR A 590 23.51 4.26 7.27
C THR A 590 23.79 5.54 8.06
N GLU A 591 24.94 6.16 7.86
CA GLU A 591 25.26 7.43 8.55
C GLU A 591 24.31 8.55 8.14
N LEU A 592 23.92 8.62 6.86
CA LEU A 592 22.93 9.58 6.37
C LEU A 592 21.57 9.39 7.04
N SER A 593 21.09 8.14 7.12
CA SER A 593 19.85 7.82 7.81
C SER A 593 19.86 8.29 9.27
N LYS A 594 20.99 8.04 9.99
CA LYS A 594 21.16 8.50 11.38
C LYS A 594 21.21 10.03 11.49
N ALA A 595 21.87 10.70 10.55
CA ALA A 595 22.00 12.16 10.54
C ALA A 595 20.68 12.89 10.22
N LEU A 596 19.76 12.23 9.51
CA LEU A 596 18.45 12.75 9.16
C LEU A 596 17.37 12.50 10.22
N ALA A 597 17.72 11.92 11.38
CA ALA A 597 16.75 11.68 12.45
C ALA A 597 16.02 12.97 12.86
N GLY A 598 14.70 12.89 12.99
CA GLY A 598 13.82 14.03 13.27
C GLY A 598 13.56 14.94 12.08
N LYS A 599 14.12 14.66 10.91
CA LYS A 599 13.88 15.38 9.65
C LYS A 599 12.92 14.60 8.77
N ILE A 600 11.94 15.30 8.22
CA ILE A 600 11.02 14.74 7.23
C ILE A 600 11.35 15.35 5.88
N ALA A 601 12.36 14.80 5.22
CA ALA A 601 12.83 15.19 3.90
C ALA A 601 13.39 13.99 3.15
N ASN A 602 13.10 13.89 1.87
CA ASN A 602 13.70 12.89 0.99
C ASN A 602 13.97 13.49 -0.39
N VAL A 603 14.93 12.92 -1.09
CA VAL A 603 15.25 13.20 -2.51
C VAL A 603 15.71 11.90 -3.14
N ASN A 604 15.27 11.62 -4.35
CA ASN A 604 15.71 10.50 -5.18
C ASN A 604 16.15 11.01 -6.54
N LEU A 605 17.13 10.35 -7.13
CA LEU A 605 17.59 10.58 -8.50
C LEU A 605 17.28 9.34 -9.33
N SER A 606 16.60 9.49 -10.47
CA SER A 606 16.22 8.40 -11.37
C SER A 606 16.38 8.79 -12.83
N MET A 607 16.23 7.82 -13.75
CA MET A 607 16.46 8.07 -15.17
C MET A 607 15.49 7.29 -16.05
N ASP A 608 14.71 7.99 -16.89
CA ASP A 608 13.95 7.37 -17.98
C ASP A 608 14.70 7.44 -19.32
N GLY A 609 14.00 7.15 -20.43
CA GLY A 609 14.61 7.21 -21.78
C GLY A 609 15.05 8.62 -22.20
N LEU A 610 14.31 9.64 -21.80
CA LEU A 610 14.46 11.03 -22.27
C LEU A 610 15.09 11.95 -21.25
N TYR A 611 14.79 11.75 -19.97
CA TYR A 611 15.12 12.65 -18.89
C TYR A 611 15.83 11.94 -17.73
N THR A 612 16.57 12.72 -16.97
CA THR A 612 16.98 12.36 -15.61
C THR A 612 16.13 13.17 -14.66
N HIS A 613 15.63 12.53 -13.62
CA HIS A 613 14.67 13.11 -12.69
C HIS A 613 15.25 13.23 -11.29
N ALA A 614 14.96 14.32 -10.60
CA ALA A 614 15.16 14.43 -9.17
C ALA A 614 13.81 14.75 -8.51
N SER A 615 13.31 13.83 -7.71
CA SER A 615 12.03 13.95 -7.01
C SER A 615 12.23 13.91 -5.51
N GLY A 616 11.42 14.67 -4.77
CA GLY A 616 11.50 14.69 -3.32
C GLY A 616 10.29 15.33 -2.67
N SER A 617 10.23 15.20 -1.37
CA SER A 617 9.26 15.90 -0.55
C SER A 617 9.83 16.25 0.82
N SER A 618 9.28 17.29 1.44
CA SER A 618 9.61 17.67 2.81
C SER A 618 8.43 18.31 3.51
N THR A 619 8.55 18.42 4.85
CA THR A 619 7.73 19.41 5.57
C THR A 619 8.25 20.82 5.29
N PRO A 620 7.44 21.88 5.51
CA PRO A 620 7.91 23.26 5.36
C PRO A 620 9.17 23.59 6.16
N LYS A 621 9.32 23.03 7.37
CA LYS A 621 10.50 23.25 8.22
C LYS A 621 11.77 22.55 7.72
N ASP A 622 11.63 21.48 6.95
CA ASP A 622 12.73 20.62 6.49
C ASP A 622 13.09 20.87 5.01
N VAL A 623 12.53 21.90 4.36
CA VAL A 623 12.82 22.26 2.96
C VAL A 623 14.32 22.49 2.74
N GLU A 624 15.04 23.13 3.67
CA GLU A 624 16.48 23.32 3.54
C GLU A 624 17.21 21.96 3.49
N THR A 625 16.82 21.01 4.33
CA THR A 625 17.37 19.63 4.32
C THR A 625 17.14 18.95 2.97
N MET A 626 15.92 19.05 2.41
CA MET A 626 15.62 18.51 1.07
C MET A 626 16.51 19.15 0.00
N LEU A 627 16.69 20.48 0.03
CA LEU A 627 17.54 21.16 -0.95
C LEU A 627 19.03 20.86 -0.76
N GLN A 628 19.49 20.62 0.46
CA GLN A 628 20.85 20.13 0.75
C GLN A 628 21.08 18.74 0.14
N MET A 629 20.11 17.81 0.33
CA MET A 629 20.19 16.48 -0.29
C MET A 629 20.20 16.59 -1.82
N LEU A 630 19.34 17.42 -2.42
CA LEU A 630 19.34 17.70 -3.85
C LEU A 630 20.72 18.19 -4.31
N TYR A 631 21.30 19.17 -3.62
CA TYR A 631 22.63 19.69 -3.93
C TYR A 631 23.70 18.59 -3.91
N LEU A 632 23.65 17.70 -2.93
CA LEU A 632 24.61 16.59 -2.81
C LEU A 632 24.44 15.55 -3.92
N TYR A 633 23.22 15.25 -4.36
CA TYR A 633 23.01 14.39 -5.54
C TYR A 633 23.65 14.96 -6.82
N PHE A 634 23.74 16.28 -6.95
CA PHE A 634 24.40 16.92 -8.09
C PHE A 634 25.91 17.05 -7.93
N THR A 635 26.43 17.04 -6.73
CA THR A 635 27.83 17.40 -6.47
C THR A 635 28.66 16.30 -5.83
N ASN A 636 28.06 15.48 -4.98
CA ASN A 636 28.81 14.49 -4.21
C ASN A 636 27.93 13.30 -3.75
N ILE A 637 27.64 12.37 -4.67
CA ILE A 637 27.10 11.06 -4.32
C ILE A 637 28.24 10.23 -3.75
N ASN A 638 28.10 9.77 -2.52
CA ASN A 638 29.13 9.01 -1.82
C ASN A 638 29.01 7.51 -2.10
N LYS A 639 30.08 6.91 -2.58
CA LYS A 639 30.13 5.47 -2.87
C LYS A 639 30.06 4.67 -1.57
N ASP A 640 28.98 3.92 -1.38
CA ASP A 640 28.81 2.99 -0.24
C ASP A 640 28.92 1.55 -0.74
N GLN A 641 30.14 1.01 -0.70
CA GLN A 641 30.42 -0.32 -1.24
C GLN A 641 29.65 -1.42 -0.49
N LYS A 642 29.46 -1.29 0.81
CA LYS A 642 28.75 -2.30 1.63
C LYS A 642 27.26 -2.37 1.26
N SER A 643 26.61 -1.22 1.13
CA SER A 643 25.22 -1.13 0.69
C SER A 643 25.03 -1.68 -0.73
N PHE A 644 25.97 -1.36 -1.64
CA PHE A 644 25.95 -1.91 -2.99
C PHE A 644 26.14 -3.43 -3.01
N ASP A 645 27.11 -3.97 -2.26
CA ASP A 645 27.35 -5.42 -2.21
C ASP A 645 26.13 -6.17 -1.66
N ASN A 646 25.45 -5.60 -0.65
CA ASN A 646 24.19 -6.18 -0.14
C ASN A 646 23.08 -6.10 -1.18
N LEU A 647 22.94 -5.00 -1.92
CA LEU A 647 21.96 -4.89 -3.02
C LEU A 647 22.19 -5.98 -4.08
N ILE A 648 23.43 -6.22 -4.49
CA ILE A 648 23.75 -7.30 -5.45
C ILE A 648 23.36 -8.67 -4.89
N LYS A 649 23.57 -8.92 -3.60
CA LYS A 649 23.10 -10.16 -2.94
C LYS A 649 21.58 -10.29 -2.90
N GLN A 650 20.88 -9.20 -2.66
CA GLN A 650 19.40 -9.17 -2.77
C GLN A 650 18.96 -9.53 -4.19
N TYR A 651 19.58 -8.98 -5.22
CA TYR A 651 19.30 -9.37 -6.62
C TYR A 651 19.62 -10.84 -6.90
N GLU A 652 20.75 -11.37 -6.42
CA GLU A 652 21.07 -12.80 -6.56
C GLU A 652 19.93 -13.68 -6.02
N VAL A 653 19.42 -13.36 -4.83
CA VAL A 653 18.31 -14.10 -4.21
C VAL A 653 17.01 -13.91 -5.01
N ALA A 654 16.67 -12.68 -5.38
CA ALA A 654 15.40 -12.36 -6.05
C ALA A 654 15.31 -12.91 -7.48
N LEU A 655 16.44 -12.96 -8.20
CA LEU A 655 16.50 -13.36 -9.61
C LEU A 655 16.71 -14.86 -9.81
N LYS A 656 17.30 -15.56 -8.86
CA LYS A 656 17.70 -16.98 -8.98
C LYS A 656 16.59 -17.88 -9.50
N ASP A 657 15.40 -17.75 -8.93
CA ASP A 657 14.26 -18.60 -9.23
C ASP A 657 13.04 -17.79 -9.73
N ARG A 658 13.27 -16.55 -10.24
CA ARG A 658 12.19 -15.67 -10.70
C ARG A 658 11.32 -16.28 -11.80
N ALA A 659 11.93 -17.10 -12.65
CA ALA A 659 11.25 -17.75 -13.77
C ALA A 659 10.24 -18.84 -13.31
N LEU A 660 10.22 -19.24 -12.04
CA LEU A 660 9.23 -20.19 -11.52
C LEU A 660 7.83 -19.57 -11.38
N SER A 661 7.75 -18.25 -11.21
CA SER A 661 6.47 -17.55 -11.12
C SER A 661 5.79 -17.44 -12.49
N PRO A 662 4.58 -17.97 -12.65
CA PRO A 662 3.78 -17.79 -13.87
C PRO A 662 3.52 -16.30 -14.17
N ASP A 663 3.25 -15.49 -13.16
CA ASP A 663 2.95 -14.06 -13.33
C ASP A 663 4.19 -13.27 -13.80
N VAL A 664 5.40 -13.64 -13.34
CA VAL A 664 6.66 -13.07 -13.86
C VAL A 664 6.86 -13.43 -15.33
N ALA A 665 6.63 -14.70 -15.69
CA ALA A 665 6.74 -15.14 -17.09
C ALA A 665 5.74 -14.41 -18.01
N LEU A 666 4.54 -14.15 -17.51
CA LEU A 666 3.52 -13.39 -18.22
C LEU A 666 3.94 -11.93 -18.43
N GLY A 667 4.43 -11.25 -17.40
CA GLY A 667 4.93 -9.87 -17.48
C GLY A 667 6.12 -9.72 -18.43
N ASP A 668 7.07 -10.64 -18.40
CA ASP A 668 8.21 -10.67 -19.33
C ASP A 668 7.74 -10.87 -20.78
N SER A 669 6.82 -11.81 -20.99
CA SER A 669 6.23 -12.08 -22.32
C SER A 669 5.43 -10.90 -22.85
N LEU A 670 4.67 -10.21 -21.99
CA LEU A 670 3.93 -9.00 -22.32
C LEU A 670 4.88 -7.89 -22.80
N THR A 671 5.90 -7.58 -22.01
CA THR A 671 6.90 -6.54 -22.35
C THR A 671 7.63 -6.88 -23.65
N ALA A 672 8.08 -8.11 -23.80
CA ALA A 672 8.77 -8.58 -25.01
C ALA A 672 7.87 -8.46 -26.25
N THR A 673 6.61 -8.86 -26.15
CA THR A 673 5.64 -8.80 -27.26
C THR A 673 5.28 -7.36 -27.60
N MET A 674 5.01 -6.52 -26.59
CA MET A 674 4.62 -5.12 -26.80
C MET A 674 5.72 -4.31 -27.51
N TYR A 675 6.98 -4.58 -27.20
CA TYR A 675 8.12 -3.78 -27.69
C TYR A 675 9.07 -4.54 -28.65
N GLY A 676 8.62 -5.65 -29.24
CA GLY A 676 9.37 -6.39 -30.26
C GLY A 676 10.72 -6.92 -29.76
N HIS A 677 10.76 -7.45 -28.54
CA HIS A 677 11.97 -7.92 -27.89
C HIS A 677 13.11 -6.87 -27.79
N ASN A 678 12.76 -5.60 -27.59
CA ASN A 678 13.71 -4.51 -27.46
C ASN A 678 14.77 -4.82 -26.37
N PRO A 679 16.07 -4.86 -26.71
CA PRO A 679 17.12 -5.25 -25.75
C PRO A 679 17.20 -4.36 -24.49
N ARG A 680 16.77 -3.10 -24.59
CA ARG A 680 16.73 -2.16 -23.46
C ARG A 680 15.69 -2.55 -22.39
N LEU A 681 14.62 -3.23 -22.81
CA LEU A 681 13.51 -3.65 -21.94
C LEU A 681 13.58 -5.12 -21.54
N LYS A 682 14.64 -5.83 -21.95
CA LYS A 682 14.87 -7.20 -21.48
C LYS A 682 14.99 -7.21 -19.95
N PRO A 683 14.32 -8.13 -19.25
CA PRO A 683 14.40 -8.20 -17.78
C PRO A 683 15.83 -8.49 -17.31
N LEU A 684 16.15 -8.03 -16.09
CA LEU A 684 17.39 -8.39 -15.42
C LEU A 684 17.38 -9.88 -15.06
N VAL A 685 18.49 -10.56 -15.30
CA VAL A 685 18.69 -11.98 -14.96
C VAL A 685 19.98 -12.15 -14.16
N THR A 686 20.15 -13.29 -13.51
CA THR A 686 21.31 -13.57 -12.65
C THR A 686 22.63 -13.43 -13.39
N GLU A 687 22.68 -13.80 -14.67
CA GLU A 687 23.86 -13.74 -15.54
C GLU A 687 24.29 -12.30 -15.88
N ASP A 688 23.38 -11.33 -15.69
CA ASP A 688 23.66 -9.91 -15.89
C ASP A 688 24.44 -9.30 -14.70
N LEU A 689 24.30 -9.85 -13.49
CA LEU A 689 24.82 -9.26 -12.25
C LEU A 689 26.32 -8.96 -12.27
N PRO A 690 27.21 -9.82 -12.83
CA PRO A 690 28.64 -9.53 -12.91
C PRO A 690 29.00 -8.32 -13.81
N GLN A 691 28.06 -7.83 -14.64
CA GLN A 691 28.25 -6.69 -15.53
C GLN A 691 27.89 -5.36 -14.86
N ILE A 692 27.25 -5.39 -13.68
CA ILE A 692 26.89 -4.19 -12.93
C ILE A 692 28.14 -3.53 -12.38
N SER A 693 28.35 -2.27 -12.75
CA SER A 693 29.50 -1.48 -12.32
C SER A 693 29.06 -0.25 -11.53
N TYR A 694 29.32 -0.24 -10.23
CA TYR A 694 29.00 0.89 -9.37
C TYR A 694 29.67 2.19 -9.86
N ASP A 695 30.95 2.13 -10.19
CA ASP A 695 31.72 3.30 -10.68
C ASP A 695 31.11 3.85 -11.99
N ARG A 696 30.65 2.96 -12.89
CA ARG A 696 30.00 3.38 -14.12
C ARG A 696 28.65 4.08 -13.84
N ILE A 697 27.85 3.56 -12.91
CA ILE A 697 26.57 4.15 -12.50
C ILE A 697 26.80 5.53 -11.87
N LEU A 698 27.77 5.67 -10.97
CA LEU A 698 28.12 6.98 -10.38
C LEU A 698 28.61 7.97 -11.46
N GLN A 699 29.38 7.49 -12.46
CA GLN A 699 29.78 8.31 -13.58
C GLN A 699 28.55 8.77 -14.41
N MET A 700 27.58 7.89 -14.67
CA MET A 700 26.33 8.26 -15.36
C MET A 700 25.58 9.35 -14.58
N ALA A 701 25.40 9.19 -13.27
CA ALA A 701 24.77 10.21 -12.43
C ALA A 701 25.50 11.55 -12.55
N LYS A 702 26.83 11.56 -12.45
CA LYS A 702 27.66 12.77 -12.61
C LYS A 702 27.53 13.40 -14.00
N GLU A 703 27.49 12.60 -15.06
CA GLU A 703 27.29 13.08 -16.43
C GLU A 703 25.91 13.78 -16.59
N ARG A 704 24.86 13.26 -15.93
CA ARG A 704 23.49 13.78 -16.03
C ARG A 704 23.26 15.02 -15.15
N THR A 705 23.97 15.14 -14.03
CA THR A 705 23.84 16.28 -13.10
C THR A 705 24.88 17.39 -13.34
N ALA A 706 25.78 17.24 -14.30
CA ALA A 706 26.91 18.15 -14.56
C ALA A 706 26.47 19.58 -14.99
N ASN A 707 25.28 19.73 -15.58
CA ASN A 707 24.85 21.02 -16.12
C ASN A 707 23.40 21.35 -15.74
N ALA A 708 23.21 22.10 -14.66
CA ALA A 708 21.93 22.55 -14.17
C ALA A 708 21.15 23.44 -15.15
N ALA A 709 21.78 24.06 -16.14
CA ALA A 709 21.09 24.85 -17.17
C ALA A 709 20.10 24.03 -18.02
N GLY A 710 20.29 22.70 -18.07
CA GLY A 710 19.36 21.76 -18.70
C GLY A 710 18.22 21.28 -17.80
N TRP A 711 18.11 21.77 -16.56
CA TRP A 711 17.17 21.32 -15.57
C TRP A 711 16.06 22.36 -15.28
N THR A 712 14.87 21.84 -15.00
CA THR A 712 13.77 22.61 -14.43
C THR A 712 13.38 21.98 -13.09
N PHE A 713 13.35 22.78 -12.05
CA PHE A 713 12.98 22.38 -10.69
C PHE A 713 11.63 22.98 -10.33
N THR A 714 10.61 22.15 -10.14
CA THR A 714 9.25 22.56 -9.78
C THR A 714 9.03 22.29 -8.29
N LEU A 715 8.69 23.34 -7.55
CA LEU A 715 8.37 23.29 -6.12
C LEU A 715 6.90 23.70 -5.92
N VAL A 716 6.10 22.77 -5.40
CA VAL A 716 4.68 22.98 -5.10
C VAL A 716 4.41 22.64 -3.65
N GLY A 717 3.80 23.54 -2.90
CA GLY A 717 3.43 23.25 -1.52
C GLY A 717 3.40 24.46 -0.60
N ASN A 718 3.39 24.16 0.71
CA ASN A 718 3.27 25.16 1.75
C ASN A 718 4.64 25.75 2.11
N PHE A 719 5.01 26.80 1.46
CA PHE A 719 6.22 27.59 1.75
C PHE A 719 5.97 29.08 1.61
N GLU A 720 6.76 29.90 2.31
CA GLU A 720 6.79 31.34 2.09
C GLU A 720 7.84 31.69 1.04
N GLU A 721 7.45 32.50 0.03
CA GLU A 721 8.34 32.86 -1.07
C GLU A 721 9.62 33.55 -0.59
N ASP A 722 9.51 34.44 0.41
CA ASP A 722 10.66 35.15 0.98
C ASP A 722 11.65 34.22 1.69
N SER A 723 11.17 33.11 2.22
CA SER A 723 12.01 32.12 2.90
C SER A 723 12.66 31.14 1.92
N ILE A 724 11.95 30.72 0.86
CA ILE A 724 12.45 29.71 -0.08
C ILE A 724 13.42 30.28 -1.12
N ARG A 725 13.25 31.55 -1.53
CA ARG A 725 14.12 32.20 -2.53
C ARG A 725 15.61 32.24 -2.13
N PRO A 726 15.98 32.58 -0.89
CA PRO A 726 17.38 32.48 -0.46
C PRO A 726 17.93 31.04 -0.53
N LEU A 727 17.11 30.04 -0.17
CA LEU A 727 17.51 28.64 -0.26
C LEU A 727 17.69 28.16 -1.71
N ILE A 728 16.85 28.63 -2.63
CA ILE A 728 17.02 28.38 -4.08
C ILE A 728 18.33 28.98 -4.57
N CYS A 729 18.64 30.22 -4.18
CA CYS A 729 19.92 30.86 -4.52
C CYS A 729 21.12 30.09 -3.93
N GLN A 730 20.98 29.58 -2.71
CA GLN A 730 22.02 28.87 -2.00
C GLN A 730 22.29 27.47 -2.59
N TYR A 731 21.26 26.69 -2.90
CA TYR A 731 21.41 25.27 -3.23
C TYR A 731 21.10 24.94 -4.70
N ILE A 732 20.19 25.65 -5.39
CA ILE A 732 19.87 25.37 -6.79
C ILE A 732 20.70 26.27 -7.73
N ALA A 733 20.80 27.56 -7.45
CA ALA A 733 21.57 28.47 -8.31
C ALA A 733 23.10 28.27 -8.19
N SER A 734 23.55 27.51 -7.21
CA SER A 734 24.96 27.10 -7.01
C SER A 734 25.32 25.76 -7.65
N LEU A 735 24.33 25.02 -8.19
CA LEU A 735 24.56 23.74 -8.87
C LEU A 735 25.53 23.90 -10.07
N PRO A 736 26.31 22.88 -10.42
CA PRO A 736 27.20 22.90 -11.55
C PRO A 736 26.51 23.28 -12.87
N ALA A 737 27.20 23.99 -13.75
CA ALA A 737 26.70 24.38 -15.08
C ALA A 737 27.80 24.15 -16.12
N GLN A 738 28.27 22.90 -16.21
CA GLN A 738 29.41 22.54 -17.06
C GLN A 738 28.97 21.50 -18.12
N GLY A 739 29.61 21.58 -19.30
CA GLY A 739 29.34 20.63 -20.36
C GLY A 739 28.14 21.00 -21.24
N LYS A 740 27.90 20.17 -22.25
CA LYS A 740 26.80 20.35 -23.21
C LYS A 740 25.52 19.72 -22.67
N ILE A 741 24.40 20.40 -22.88
CA ILE A 741 23.07 19.83 -22.68
C ILE A 741 22.77 18.92 -23.87
N VAL A 742 22.54 17.64 -23.61
CA VAL A 742 22.20 16.66 -24.63
C VAL A 742 20.80 16.11 -24.31
N LYS A 743 19.90 16.22 -25.28
CA LYS A 743 18.55 15.68 -25.17
C LYS A 743 18.53 14.18 -25.39
N GLY A 744 17.74 13.49 -24.61
CA GLY A 744 17.38 12.08 -24.83
C GLY A 744 16.51 11.92 -26.08
N LYS A 745 16.32 10.68 -26.51
CA LYS A 745 15.41 10.30 -27.58
C LYS A 745 14.60 9.07 -27.19
N ARG A 746 13.43 8.93 -27.74
CA ARG A 746 12.65 7.69 -27.56
C ARG A 746 13.38 6.51 -28.24
N THR A 747 13.44 5.38 -27.55
CA THR A 747 14.11 4.15 -28.01
C THR A 747 13.21 2.92 -27.91
N ALA A 748 12.03 3.06 -27.33
CA ALA A 748 11.04 1.99 -27.23
C ALA A 748 9.71 2.45 -27.85
N PHE A 749 9.22 1.69 -28.80
CA PHE A 749 7.94 1.91 -29.50
C PHE A 749 7.12 0.64 -29.43
N MET A 750 5.82 0.77 -29.24
CA MET A 750 4.92 -0.38 -29.30
C MET A 750 4.91 -0.98 -30.70
N GLN A 751 4.75 -2.29 -30.79
CA GLN A 751 4.62 -2.99 -32.06
C GLN A 751 3.29 -2.64 -32.72
N LYS A 752 3.31 -2.42 -34.03
CA LYS A 752 2.12 -2.07 -34.81
C LYS A 752 1.48 -3.30 -35.44
N GLY A 753 0.18 -3.19 -35.77
CA GLY A 753 -0.63 -4.26 -36.35
C GLY A 753 -1.24 -5.17 -35.30
N GLU A 754 -1.78 -6.29 -35.76
CA GLU A 754 -2.40 -7.31 -34.90
C GLU A 754 -1.39 -8.38 -34.52
N ILE A 755 -1.11 -8.49 -33.22
CA ILE A 755 -0.13 -9.41 -32.66
C ILE A 755 -0.80 -10.25 -31.58
N VAL A 756 -0.76 -11.58 -31.74
CA VAL A 756 -1.26 -12.52 -30.75
C VAL A 756 -0.11 -13.41 -30.30
N ASN A 757 0.13 -13.43 -29.01
CA ASN A 757 1.09 -14.29 -28.37
C ASN A 757 0.38 -15.14 -27.31
N GLU A 758 0.05 -16.37 -27.67
CA GLU A 758 -0.49 -17.35 -26.72
C GLU A 758 0.60 -18.37 -26.38
N PHE A 759 0.84 -18.57 -25.10
CA PHE A 759 1.87 -19.50 -24.62
C PHE A 759 1.41 -20.30 -23.42
N LYS A 760 2.02 -21.48 -23.26
CA LYS A 760 1.74 -22.40 -22.16
C LYS A 760 2.69 -22.19 -21.00
N ARG A 761 2.16 -22.33 -19.78
CA ARG A 761 2.95 -22.31 -18.56
C ARG A 761 2.44 -23.32 -17.57
N LYS A 762 3.37 -24.10 -17.00
CA LYS A 762 3.05 -24.98 -15.88
C LYS A 762 2.63 -24.14 -14.67
N GLN A 763 1.51 -24.53 -14.06
CA GLN A 763 0.92 -23.85 -12.90
C GLN A 763 0.41 -24.88 -11.92
N GLU A 764 0.65 -24.68 -10.61
CA GLU A 764 0.11 -25.55 -9.55
C GLU A 764 -1.41 -25.32 -9.38
N THR A 765 -1.88 -24.07 -9.59
CA THR A 765 -3.31 -23.76 -9.68
C THR A 765 -3.62 -23.25 -11.08
N PRO A 766 -4.26 -24.08 -11.95
CA PRO A 766 -4.49 -23.73 -13.35
C PRO A 766 -5.39 -22.49 -13.50
N LYS A 767 -4.88 -21.45 -14.17
CA LYS A 767 -5.63 -20.25 -14.61
C LYS A 767 -5.15 -19.81 -15.98
N SER A 768 -6.04 -19.31 -16.81
CA SER A 768 -5.67 -18.58 -18.01
C SER A 768 -5.68 -17.08 -17.72
N THR A 769 -4.75 -16.32 -18.29
CA THR A 769 -4.70 -14.86 -18.08
C THR A 769 -4.46 -14.18 -19.43
N ALA A 770 -5.34 -13.24 -19.80
CA ALA A 770 -5.23 -12.46 -21.01
C ALA A 770 -4.90 -11.00 -20.68
N TYR A 771 -3.91 -10.47 -21.38
CA TYR A 771 -3.62 -9.03 -21.50
C TYR A 771 -3.88 -8.59 -22.94
N MET A 772 -4.66 -7.52 -23.12
CA MET A 772 -4.94 -6.94 -24.42
C MET A 772 -4.62 -5.45 -24.40
N MET A 773 -3.93 -4.99 -25.42
CA MET A 773 -3.57 -3.60 -25.61
C MET A 773 -3.96 -3.14 -26.99
N TRP A 774 -4.84 -2.16 -27.09
CA TRP A 774 -5.08 -1.39 -28.30
C TRP A 774 -4.38 -0.05 -28.17
N HIS A 775 -3.75 0.44 -29.26
CA HIS A 775 -3.06 1.73 -29.18
C HIS A 775 -3.10 2.49 -30.51
N ASN A 776 -3.00 3.82 -30.41
CA ASN A 776 -2.98 4.72 -31.55
C ASN A 776 -1.97 5.86 -31.28
N GLU A 777 -0.95 5.94 -32.13
CA GLU A 777 0.12 6.94 -32.07
C GLU A 777 -0.17 8.16 -32.97
N ASP A 778 -1.19 8.08 -33.84
CA ASP A 778 -1.52 9.13 -34.81
C ASP A 778 -2.50 10.17 -34.23
N MET A 779 -3.24 9.81 -33.17
CA MET A 779 -4.16 10.73 -32.51
C MET A 779 -3.41 11.70 -31.60
N PRO A 780 -3.73 13.01 -31.64
CA PRO A 780 -3.03 14.00 -30.84
C PRO A 780 -3.36 13.87 -29.35
N TYR A 781 -2.39 14.16 -28.49
CA TYR A 781 -2.60 14.34 -27.06
C TYR A 781 -3.32 15.67 -26.83
N THR A 782 -4.55 15.60 -26.38
CA THR A 782 -5.40 16.75 -26.02
C THR A 782 -6.21 16.43 -24.77
N LEU A 783 -6.72 17.44 -24.08
CA LEU A 783 -7.64 17.23 -22.95
C LEU A 783 -8.83 16.34 -23.36
N GLU A 784 -9.42 16.64 -24.53
CA GLU A 784 -10.59 15.92 -25.00
C GLU A 784 -10.31 14.44 -25.31
N ASN A 785 -9.21 14.15 -26.00
CA ASN A 785 -8.82 12.77 -26.30
C ASN A 785 -8.39 12.00 -25.04
N SER A 786 -7.76 12.65 -24.07
CA SER A 786 -7.44 12.05 -22.77
C SER A 786 -8.70 11.65 -22.00
N ILE A 787 -9.70 12.54 -21.95
CA ILE A 787 -10.98 12.29 -21.31
C ILE A 787 -11.74 11.16 -22.02
N ARG A 788 -11.80 11.18 -23.35
CA ARG A 788 -12.47 10.13 -24.13
C ARG A 788 -11.82 8.76 -23.99
N ALA A 789 -10.49 8.71 -23.95
CA ALA A 789 -9.75 7.47 -23.72
C ALA A 789 -10.07 6.87 -22.35
N ASP A 790 -10.05 7.69 -21.31
CA ASP A 790 -10.40 7.28 -19.95
C ASP A 790 -11.87 6.81 -19.86
N MET A 791 -12.81 7.58 -20.41
CA MET A 791 -14.22 7.19 -20.49
C MET A 791 -14.42 5.85 -21.21
N ALA A 792 -13.77 5.65 -22.35
CA ALA A 792 -13.87 4.41 -23.10
C ALA A 792 -13.34 3.21 -22.30
N GLY A 793 -12.21 3.36 -21.59
CA GLY A 793 -11.66 2.33 -20.71
C GLY A 793 -12.62 1.97 -19.58
N GLN A 794 -13.18 2.97 -18.89
CA GLN A 794 -14.11 2.75 -17.78
C GLN A 794 -15.43 2.09 -18.28
N ILE A 795 -15.99 2.52 -19.39
CA ILE A 795 -17.18 1.91 -19.98
C ILE A 795 -16.92 0.44 -20.36
N LEU A 796 -15.77 0.16 -20.98
CA LEU A 796 -15.37 -1.21 -21.30
C LEU A 796 -15.20 -2.06 -20.05
N SER A 797 -14.63 -1.49 -18.99
CA SER A 797 -14.50 -2.19 -17.70
C SER A 797 -15.86 -2.62 -17.16
N MET A 798 -16.86 -1.74 -17.19
CA MET A 798 -18.24 -2.05 -16.79
C MET A 798 -18.89 -3.11 -17.69
N ILE A 799 -18.68 -3.04 -19.00
CA ILE A 799 -19.18 -4.04 -19.96
C ILE A 799 -18.56 -5.41 -19.70
N TYR A 800 -17.26 -5.48 -19.47
CA TYR A 800 -16.56 -6.72 -19.20
C TYR A 800 -16.98 -7.34 -17.86
N LEU A 801 -17.11 -6.52 -16.81
CA LEU A 801 -17.63 -6.98 -15.52
C LEU A 801 -19.00 -7.62 -15.68
N LYS A 802 -19.92 -6.95 -16.37
CA LYS A 802 -21.26 -7.46 -16.62
C LYS A 802 -21.24 -8.75 -17.45
N LYS A 803 -20.59 -8.76 -18.62
CA LYS A 803 -20.66 -9.86 -19.56
C LYS A 803 -19.78 -11.07 -19.21
N ILE A 804 -18.62 -10.85 -18.59
CA ILE A 804 -17.65 -11.93 -18.29
C ILE A 804 -17.86 -12.46 -16.88
N ARG A 805 -18.00 -11.58 -15.88
CA ARG A 805 -18.18 -11.98 -14.48
C ARG A 805 -19.64 -12.33 -14.16
N GLU A 806 -20.57 -11.36 -14.34
CA GLU A 806 -21.95 -11.53 -13.85
C GLU A 806 -22.77 -12.51 -14.73
N GLU A 807 -22.68 -12.41 -16.06
CA GLU A 807 -23.48 -13.24 -16.96
C GLU A 807 -22.86 -14.63 -17.22
N GLN A 808 -21.53 -14.75 -17.24
CA GLN A 808 -20.83 -15.97 -17.63
C GLN A 808 -20.08 -16.65 -16.48
N SER A 809 -19.89 -15.98 -15.35
CA SER A 809 -19.06 -16.47 -14.23
C SER A 809 -17.71 -17.02 -14.73
N ALA A 810 -17.06 -16.28 -15.64
CA ALA A 810 -15.85 -16.72 -16.32
C ALA A 810 -14.57 -16.18 -15.67
N ALA A 811 -14.70 -15.14 -14.83
CA ALA A 811 -13.60 -14.53 -14.13
C ALA A 811 -14.11 -13.84 -12.86
N TYR A 812 -13.31 -13.84 -11.80
CA TYR A 812 -13.58 -13.07 -10.58
C TYR A 812 -13.39 -11.57 -10.80
N SER A 813 -12.32 -11.19 -11.46
CA SER A 813 -12.04 -9.80 -11.83
C SER A 813 -11.70 -9.66 -13.30
N VAL A 814 -12.17 -8.60 -13.90
CA VAL A 814 -11.85 -8.20 -15.27
C VAL A 814 -11.99 -6.70 -15.36
N GLY A 815 -11.14 -6.04 -16.13
CA GLY A 815 -11.21 -4.60 -16.28
C GLY A 815 -10.50 -4.09 -17.51
N ALA A 816 -10.78 -2.83 -17.83
CA ALA A 816 -10.11 -2.08 -18.87
C ALA A 816 -9.81 -0.66 -18.37
N GLN A 817 -8.75 -0.08 -18.91
CA GLN A 817 -8.34 1.29 -18.64
C GLN A 817 -7.89 1.95 -19.93
N GLY A 818 -8.37 3.17 -20.15
CA GLY A 818 -7.92 4.02 -21.25
C GLY A 818 -7.00 5.12 -20.75
N SER A 819 -6.00 5.47 -21.53
CA SER A 819 -5.10 6.57 -21.20
C SER A 819 -4.53 7.23 -22.44
N ALA A 820 -4.11 8.47 -22.29
CA ALA A 820 -3.35 9.21 -23.29
C ALA A 820 -2.04 9.70 -22.70
N SER A 821 -0.98 9.70 -23.47
CA SER A 821 0.33 10.18 -23.06
C SER A 821 1.02 10.98 -24.14
N ILE A 822 1.88 11.91 -23.72
CA ILE A 822 2.76 12.68 -24.57
C ILE A 822 4.18 12.66 -23.99
N SER A 823 5.15 12.45 -24.85
CA SER A 823 6.55 12.48 -24.46
C SER A 823 7.38 12.97 -25.63
N ASP A 824 7.93 14.18 -25.53
CA ASP A 824 8.56 14.91 -26.63
C ASP A 824 7.55 15.11 -27.78
N ASN A 825 7.82 14.59 -28.96
CA ASN A 825 6.91 14.66 -30.11
C ASN A 825 6.09 13.37 -30.34
N TYR A 826 6.10 12.45 -29.37
CA TYR A 826 5.39 11.18 -29.47
C TYR A 826 4.10 11.22 -28.66
N HIS A 827 3.01 10.93 -29.34
CA HIS A 827 1.70 10.76 -28.73
C HIS A 827 1.34 9.30 -28.68
N ASN A 828 0.65 8.87 -27.66
CA ASN A 828 0.07 7.53 -27.62
C ASN A 828 -1.23 7.56 -26.80
N ILE A 829 -2.29 7.09 -27.44
CA ILE A 829 -3.54 6.76 -26.76
C ILE A 829 -3.64 5.24 -26.73
N ASN A 830 -3.95 4.70 -25.57
CA ASN A 830 -4.10 3.26 -25.42
C ASN A 830 -5.32 2.89 -24.59
N ILE A 831 -5.85 1.70 -24.85
CA ILE A 831 -6.81 0.99 -24.00
C ILE A 831 -6.19 -0.35 -23.68
N PHE A 832 -6.02 -0.61 -22.40
CA PHE A 832 -5.48 -1.83 -21.84
C PHE A 832 -6.58 -2.61 -21.14
N ALA A 833 -6.63 -3.92 -21.34
CA ALA A 833 -7.58 -4.80 -20.68
C ALA A 833 -6.87 -6.03 -20.09
N TYR A 834 -7.35 -6.49 -18.94
CA TYR A 834 -6.81 -7.62 -18.18
C TYR A 834 -7.93 -8.53 -17.71
N CYS A 835 -7.75 -9.83 -17.89
CA CYS A 835 -8.72 -10.83 -17.46
C CYS A 835 -8.00 -12.13 -17.05
N PRO A 836 -7.85 -12.42 -15.75
CA PRO A 836 -7.56 -13.76 -15.26
C PRO A 836 -8.87 -14.55 -15.22
N MET A 837 -8.86 -15.77 -15.71
CA MET A 837 -10.10 -16.50 -15.96
C MET A 837 -9.94 -18.01 -15.77
N ASN A 838 -11.08 -18.67 -15.61
CA ASN A 838 -11.15 -20.13 -15.70
C ASN A 838 -10.66 -20.58 -17.08
N PRO A 839 -9.71 -21.54 -17.16
CA PRO A 839 -9.19 -22.04 -18.42
C PRO A 839 -10.28 -22.53 -19.40
N ASP A 840 -11.35 -23.15 -18.91
CA ASP A 840 -12.46 -23.65 -19.72
C ASP A 840 -13.32 -22.52 -20.33
N LYS A 841 -13.22 -21.31 -19.81
CA LYS A 841 -13.94 -20.12 -20.26
C LYS A 841 -13.08 -19.16 -21.11
N LYS A 842 -11.81 -19.51 -21.33
CA LYS A 842 -10.84 -18.62 -22.00
C LYS A 842 -11.35 -18.12 -23.36
N GLU A 843 -11.78 -19.03 -24.22
CA GLU A 843 -12.23 -18.68 -25.58
C GLU A 843 -13.41 -17.70 -25.55
N LEU A 844 -14.35 -17.93 -24.63
CA LEU A 844 -15.52 -17.06 -24.46
C LEU A 844 -15.14 -15.67 -23.97
N ALA A 845 -14.31 -15.58 -22.93
CA ALA A 845 -13.88 -14.30 -22.34
C ALA A 845 -13.05 -13.48 -23.32
N VAL A 846 -12.06 -14.08 -23.99
CA VAL A 846 -11.23 -13.44 -25.03
C VAL A 846 -12.08 -12.94 -26.19
N LYS A 847 -13.08 -13.74 -26.62
CA LYS A 847 -14.03 -13.32 -27.66
C LYS A 847 -14.81 -12.08 -27.22
N ILE A 848 -15.40 -12.08 -26.02
CA ILE A 848 -16.16 -10.93 -25.50
C ILE A 848 -15.26 -9.69 -25.45
N MET A 849 -14.03 -9.81 -24.92
CA MET A 849 -13.11 -8.67 -24.83
C MET A 849 -12.86 -8.04 -26.20
N ASN A 850 -12.59 -8.83 -27.21
CA ASN A 850 -12.35 -8.35 -28.58
C ASN A 850 -13.60 -7.80 -29.29
N GLU A 851 -14.75 -8.41 -29.08
CA GLU A 851 -16.01 -7.98 -29.73
C GLU A 851 -16.51 -6.66 -29.11
N GLU A 852 -16.44 -6.47 -27.79
CA GLU A 852 -16.99 -5.29 -27.14
C GLU A 852 -16.18 -4.02 -27.44
N VAL A 853 -14.87 -4.08 -27.57
CA VAL A 853 -14.07 -2.95 -28.07
C VAL A 853 -14.52 -2.52 -29.45
N LYS A 854 -14.79 -3.47 -30.35
CA LYS A 854 -15.32 -3.19 -31.70
C LYS A 854 -16.77 -2.69 -31.67
N ASN A 855 -17.60 -3.22 -30.77
CA ASN A 855 -19.00 -2.80 -30.64
C ASN A 855 -19.11 -1.33 -30.21
N MET A 856 -18.18 -0.83 -29.37
CA MET A 856 -18.15 0.57 -28.97
C MET A 856 -17.95 1.56 -30.10
N THR A 857 -17.50 1.12 -31.29
CA THR A 857 -17.49 1.98 -32.48
C THR A 857 -18.89 2.27 -33.01
N LYS A 858 -19.90 1.50 -32.62
CA LYS A 858 -21.28 1.58 -33.14
C LYS A 858 -22.27 2.04 -32.06
N THR A 859 -22.06 1.56 -30.83
CA THR A 859 -22.97 1.80 -29.72
C THR A 859 -22.19 2.06 -28.44
N CYS A 860 -22.66 3.05 -27.68
CA CYS A 860 -22.20 3.34 -26.34
C CYS A 860 -23.42 3.41 -25.42
N ASP A 861 -23.40 2.69 -24.33
CA ASP A 861 -24.48 2.68 -23.34
C ASP A 861 -24.58 4.05 -22.63
N ALA A 862 -25.76 4.66 -22.70
CA ALA A 862 -25.99 6.00 -22.17
C ALA A 862 -25.98 6.04 -20.62
N ASP A 863 -26.42 4.96 -19.97
CA ASP A 863 -26.41 4.85 -18.51
C ASP A 863 -24.97 4.69 -18.01
N MET A 864 -24.16 3.82 -18.64
CA MET A 864 -22.74 3.67 -18.32
C MET A 864 -21.98 4.98 -18.53
N LEU A 865 -22.20 5.68 -19.66
CA LEU A 865 -21.59 6.98 -19.90
C LEU A 865 -21.95 8.01 -18.82
N LYS A 866 -23.23 8.03 -18.38
CA LYS A 866 -23.67 8.89 -17.28
C LYS A 866 -22.92 8.59 -15.99
N LYS A 867 -22.82 7.32 -15.60
CA LYS A 867 -22.09 6.87 -14.40
C LYS A 867 -20.62 7.26 -14.46
N VAL A 868 -19.95 7.07 -15.60
CA VAL A 868 -18.55 7.43 -15.81
C VAL A 868 -18.35 8.95 -15.69
N LYS A 869 -19.26 9.77 -16.25
CA LYS A 869 -19.21 11.22 -16.07
C LYS A 869 -19.30 11.65 -14.61
N GLU A 870 -20.30 11.12 -13.87
CA GLU A 870 -20.46 11.40 -12.44
C GLU A 870 -19.18 11.04 -11.67
N PHE A 871 -18.60 9.89 -11.95
CA PHE A 871 -17.33 9.46 -11.36
C PHE A 871 -16.18 10.40 -11.68
N MET A 872 -15.96 10.77 -12.95
CA MET A 872 -14.85 11.62 -13.38
C MET A 872 -14.97 13.04 -12.82
N LEU A 873 -16.18 13.60 -12.76
CA LEU A 873 -16.44 14.92 -12.18
C LEU A 873 -16.14 14.93 -10.67
N LYS A 874 -16.44 13.82 -10.00
CA LYS A 874 -16.10 13.64 -8.59
C LYS A 874 -14.59 13.50 -8.39
N SER A 875 -13.93 12.65 -9.18
CA SER A 875 -12.50 12.35 -9.04
C SER A 875 -11.63 13.58 -9.24
N ILE A 876 -11.94 14.44 -10.22
CA ILE A 876 -11.16 15.66 -10.47
C ILE A 876 -11.26 16.66 -9.31
N ASP A 877 -12.39 16.70 -8.59
CA ASP A 877 -12.53 17.54 -7.40
C ASP A 877 -11.59 17.11 -6.27
N ASP A 878 -11.34 15.82 -6.14
CA ASP A 878 -10.44 15.26 -5.13
C ASP A 878 -8.96 15.36 -5.58
N GLU A 879 -8.66 15.04 -6.83
CA GLU A 879 -7.32 15.11 -7.40
C GLU A 879 -6.76 16.54 -7.41
N SER A 880 -7.56 17.53 -7.77
CA SER A 880 -7.16 18.94 -7.83
C SER A 880 -6.83 19.54 -6.45
N LYS A 881 -7.20 18.86 -5.36
CA LYS A 881 -6.82 19.19 -3.98
C LYS A 881 -5.46 18.59 -3.56
N THR A 882 -4.70 18.03 -4.48
CA THR A 882 -3.37 17.49 -4.21
C THR A 882 -2.26 18.33 -4.85
N ASN A 883 -1.12 18.46 -4.18
CA ASN A 883 0.03 19.18 -4.74
C ASN A 883 0.61 18.48 -5.98
N GLY A 884 0.53 17.14 -6.02
CA GLY A 884 0.98 16.34 -7.17
C GLY A 884 0.22 16.61 -8.45
N TYR A 885 -1.10 16.82 -8.37
CA TYR A 885 -1.92 17.22 -9.52
C TYR A 885 -1.39 18.51 -10.17
N TRP A 886 -1.10 19.52 -9.36
CA TRP A 886 -0.59 20.79 -9.85
C TRP A 886 0.82 20.70 -10.44
N VAL A 887 1.66 19.80 -9.94
CA VAL A 887 2.95 19.49 -10.59
C VAL A 887 2.70 19.00 -12.02
N GLY A 888 1.80 18.05 -12.22
CA GLY A 888 1.46 17.48 -13.53
C GLY A 888 0.86 18.51 -14.50
N VAL A 889 -0.11 19.31 -14.03
CA VAL A 889 -0.75 20.39 -14.83
C VAL A 889 0.27 21.42 -15.29
N ILE A 890 1.11 21.91 -14.36
CA ILE A 890 2.13 22.93 -14.67
C ILE A 890 3.18 22.37 -15.63
N ASP A 891 3.63 21.14 -15.41
CA ASP A 891 4.65 20.51 -16.25
C ASP A 891 4.16 20.31 -17.69
N THR A 892 2.94 19.78 -17.86
CA THR A 892 2.30 19.59 -19.15
C THR A 892 2.11 20.92 -19.88
N TYR A 893 1.62 21.94 -19.17
CA TYR A 893 1.44 23.27 -19.76
C TYR A 893 2.77 23.92 -20.18
N ARG A 894 3.80 23.80 -19.35
CA ARG A 894 5.13 24.37 -19.64
C ARG A 894 5.84 23.67 -20.81
N LYS A 895 5.77 22.34 -20.86
CA LYS A 895 6.45 21.54 -21.89
C LYS A 895 5.74 21.60 -23.25
N TYR A 896 4.40 21.52 -23.24
CA TYR A 896 3.62 21.30 -24.45
C TYR A 896 2.59 22.39 -24.76
N ASN A 897 2.41 23.39 -23.88
CA ASN A 897 1.38 24.43 -23.96
C ASN A 897 -0.04 23.86 -24.03
N ILE A 898 -0.28 22.74 -23.35
CA ILE A 898 -1.58 22.04 -23.27
C ILE A 898 -2.17 22.24 -21.90
N ASP A 899 -3.39 22.78 -21.85
CA ASP A 899 -4.15 22.96 -20.62
C ASP A 899 -4.98 21.71 -20.33
N MET A 900 -4.63 21.01 -19.24
CA MET A 900 -5.32 19.78 -18.83
C MET A 900 -6.32 20.01 -17.68
N ASP A 901 -6.47 21.25 -17.21
CA ASP A 901 -7.27 21.58 -16.01
C ASP A 901 -8.49 22.45 -16.31
N THR A 902 -8.29 23.64 -16.91
CA THR A 902 -9.29 24.72 -16.93
C THR A 902 -10.66 24.31 -17.46
N ASP A 903 -10.73 23.55 -18.53
CA ASP A 903 -11.98 23.11 -19.17
C ASP A 903 -12.30 21.62 -18.88
N TYR A 904 -11.64 20.97 -17.90
CA TYR A 904 -11.81 19.54 -17.65
C TYR A 904 -13.27 19.16 -17.43
N LYS A 905 -13.95 19.77 -16.46
CA LYS A 905 -15.34 19.46 -16.12
C LYS A 905 -16.29 19.71 -17.30
N LYS A 906 -16.13 20.85 -17.94
CA LYS A 906 -16.93 21.19 -19.13
C LYS A 906 -16.73 20.18 -20.27
N THR A 907 -15.50 19.71 -20.46
CA THR A 907 -15.19 18.70 -21.49
C THR A 907 -15.79 17.36 -21.15
N VAL A 908 -15.76 16.93 -19.87
CA VAL A 908 -16.45 15.73 -19.39
C VAL A 908 -17.95 15.81 -19.63
N GLU A 909 -18.58 16.92 -19.22
CA GLU A 909 -20.03 17.15 -19.38
C GLU A 909 -20.47 17.14 -20.85
N ALA A 910 -19.66 17.68 -21.75
CA ALA A 910 -19.95 17.77 -23.19
C ALA A 910 -19.92 16.42 -23.93
N GLN A 911 -19.33 15.37 -23.36
CA GLN A 911 -19.26 14.08 -24.05
C GLN A 911 -20.64 13.44 -24.22
N THR A 912 -20.86 12.80 -25.38
CA THR A 912 -22.09 12.10 -25.73
C THR A 912 -21.76 10.66 -26.12
N THR A 913 -22.77 9.79 -26.18
CA THR A 913 -22.59 8.42 -26.67
C THR A 913 -22.00 8.42 -28.09
N GLN A 914 -22.44 9.37 -28.95
CA GLN A 914 -21.91 9.52 -30.30
C GLN A 914 -20.43 9.94 -30.30
N SER A 915 -20.02 10.89 -29.40
CA SER A 915 -18.61 11.32 -29.33
C SER A 915 -17.68 10.20 -28.92
N ILE A 916 -18.14 9.29 -28.06
CA ILE A 916 -17.36 8.11 -27.65
C ILE A 916 -17.29 7.09 -28.83
N CYS A 917 -18.39 6.84 -29.52
CA CYS A 917 -18.38 5.96 -30.71
C CYS A 917 -17.45 6.50 -31.81
N ASP A 918 -17.45 7.80 -32.06
CA ASP A 918 -16.60 8.42 -33.09
C ASP A 918 -15.12 8.40 -32.68
N PHE A 919 -14.84 8.64 -31.39
CA PHE A 919 -13.50 8.46 -30.82
C PHE A 919 -13.00 7.02 -31.00
N MET A 920 -13.83 6.01 -30.69
CA MET A 920 -13.45 4.60 -30.83
C MET A 920 -13.20 4.19 -32.28
N LYS A 921 -13.97 4.76 -33.26
CA LYS A 921 -13.71 4.54 -34.69
C LYS A 921 -12.34 5.05 -35.13
N GLU A 922 -11.99 6.28 -34.72
CA GLU A 922 -10.69 6.87 -35.05
C GLU A 922 -9.56 6.16 -34.28
N PHE A 923 -9.78 5.82 -33.02
CA PHE A 923 -8.83 5.11 -32.17
C PHE A 923 -8.43 3.75 -32.73
N LEU A 924 -9.40 2.95 -33.23
CA LEU A 924 -9.15 1.60 -33.75
C LEU A 924 -8.71 1.59 -35.22
N LYS A 925 -8.71 2.72 -35.92
CA LYS A 925 -8.40 2.82 -37.35
C LYS A 925 -7.02 2.28 -37.75
N PRO A 926 -5.93 2.46 -36.99
CA PRO A 926 -4.64 1.88 -37.33
C PRO A 926 -4.59 0.35 -37.22
N GLY A 927 -5.53 -0.28 -36.51
CA GLY A 927 -5.57 -1.73 -36.32
C GLY A 927 -4.46 -2.28 -35.40
N ASN A 928 -3.89 -1.44 -34.54
CA ASN A 928 -2.86 -1.87 -33.61
C ASN A 928 -3.53 -2.56 -32.41
N HIS A 929 -3.30 -3.87 -32.29
CA HIS A 929 -3.80 -4.71 -31.20
C HIS A 929 -2.74 -5.73 -30.81
N ILE A 930 -2.39 -5.76 -29.55
CA ILE A 930 -1.44 -6.72 -28.97
C ILE A 930 -2.19 -7.54 -27.92
N SER A 931 -2.21 -8.84 -28.10
CA SER A 931 -2.82 -9.80 -27.17
C SER A 931 -1.76 -10.77 -26.67
N VAL A 932 -1.62 -10.89 -25.37
CA VAL A 932 -0.73 -11.85 -24.71
C VAL A 932 -1.55 -12.70 -23.77
N ILE A 933 -1.58 -14.00 -24.02
CA ILE A 933 -2.43 -14.94 -23.30
C ILE A 933 -1.57 -16.07 -22.75
N MET A 934 -1.55 -16.19 -21.44
CA MET A 934 -0.93 -17.35 -20.75
C MET A 934 -2.01 -18.36 -20.43
N ILE A 935 -1.77 -19.63 -20.80
CA ILE A 935 -2.66 -20.76 -20.52
C ILE A 935 -1.91 -21.82 -19.73
N PRO A 936 -2.59 -22.63 -18.91
CA PRO A 936 -1.94 -23.76 -18.23
C PRO A 936 -1.50 -24.84 -19.25
N GLU A 937 -0.43 -25.60 -18.90
CA GLU A 937 0.03 -26.75 -19.67
C GLU A 937 -0.91 -27.93 -19.50
#